data_6588159d9801796921fa91c7c4c075d5
#
_entry.id   6588159d9801796921fa91c7c4c075d5
#
_cell.length_a   1.000
_cell.length_b   1.000
_cell.length_c   1.000
_cell.angle_alpha   90.00
_cell.angle_beta   90.00
_cell.angle_gamma   90.00
#
_symmetry.space_group_name_H-M   'P 1'
#
loop_
_entity.id
_entity.type
_entity.pdbx_description
1 polymer ?
#
loop_
_entity_poly.entity_id
_entity_poly.type
_entity_poly.pdbx_seq_one_letter_code
_entity_poly.pdbx_strand_id
1 'polypeptide(L)'
;MTRAPAPRPSAAPEPSADPWVLPESLTTETTGRGPRFSDDIWDFRPFAPRSNGYLRLDFTELPDEIAMLTAKEFIYSRIHRVVPLSYGSRTARPMKITNTYKDFIIVRQLFTELGKQGVTRLAQARQSHLDATARVWRETCVPNTLAVRIGVIQHLEAHSPYLTADRLTVVPWKGRPATQVAGRRPDEENSTPRIPEPIMAPLLRAALFYVQTASRDLLAAQREIADLEQARAGGRCRHGEAVTKIEAFLDRRRQEGRGVPALPLYCLAQRPTAPVVDGVVQAPNAALVALMSGTNSFQGHPTRLMEQIGAEIGYEEGGLDTPISTWPDTGRPWRGRLNHRSLHDELHHLRTACWVLVAYLSGLRDMEVLELARDCAVTTTTAVDGRTRYKLRGRVFKGRKLTGDEAEWVVLDAVHEAIDVLLQINDDPTHLFGYRLWPASKPRLANKLTERLGGFRDHVNELFGTQSSDGVAEPFVPADGEQQWVFTTRQFRRSLAWHIAHQPFGVVAGARQYHHAKVTMFEGYAGTSASGFAAEVAAEEAVAMLDYVEDLYRDWNTGAQSGGGAAERINAEFQRIRRELGDLPGVVSDELRLRTMLRHLTKTLHPGVLNDCFFNAATAVCVKRAKVVGQPVPQHNMCLRCPNARRSTVHRPRLAAARNQALDLQASCEKAGPVPKLQQVALTGYITELDQLIGDLDSEEAQA
;
A
#
# COMPACT_ATOMS: atom_id res chain seq x y z
N MET A 1 26.00 44.70 15.14
CA MET A 1 25.49 44.79 13.77
C MET A 1 23.97 44.58 13.84
N THR A 2 23.22 45.66 13.81
CA THR A 2 21.77 45.72 13.84
C THR A 2 21.21 45.19 12.51
N ARG A 3 20.49 44.09 12.60
CA ARG A 3 19.81 43.43 11.44
C ARG A 3 18.74 44.35 10.91
N ALA A 4 18.78 44.69 9.62
CA ALA A 4 17.77 45.51 8.95
C ALA A 4 16.38 44.89 9.16
N PRO A 5 15.30 45.68 9.34
CA PRO A 5 13.95 45.19 9.49
C PRO A 5 13.54 44.48 8.19
N ALA A 6 12.88 43.32 8.35
CA ALA A 6 12.33 42.55 7.23
C ALA A 6 11.40 43.45 6.40
N PRO A 7 11.37 43.31 5.07
CA PRO A 7 10.49 44.08 4.21
C PRO A 7 9.03 43.87 4.65
N ARG A 8 8.30 44.97 4.77
CA ARG A 8 6.84 44.93 5.03
C ARG A 8 6.16 44.08 3.98
N PRO A 9 5.28 43.15 4.36
CA PRO A 9 4.54 42.38 3.38
C PRO A 9 3.75 43.34 2.46
N SER A 10 3.78 43.05 1.18
CA SER A 10 2.99 43.77 0.18
C SER A 10 1.53 43.85 0.66
N ALA A 11 0.95 45.05 0.50
CA ALA A 11 -0.44 45.29 0.86
C ALA A 11 -1.34 44.20 0.22
N ALA A 12 -2.34 43.75 0.98
CA ALA A 12 -3.36 42.87 0.42
C ALA A 12 -3.97 43.54 -0.83
N PRO A 13 -4.27 42.82 -1.91
CA PRO A 13 -5.02 43.38 -3.02
C PRO A 13 -6.34 43.91 -2.44
N GLU A 14 -6.69 45.17 -2.78
CA GLU A 14 -7.98 45.73 -2.42
C GLU A 14 -9.10 44.83 -2.94
N PRO A 15 -10.18 44.61 -2.17
CA PRO A 15 -11.28 43.73 -2.55
C PRO A 15 -12.22 44.40 -3.53
N SER A 16 -11.73 44.77 -4.69
CA SER A 16 -12.58 45.39 -5.74
C SER A 16 -13.10 44.40 -6.77
N ALA A 17 -12.71 43.15 -6.72
CA ALA A 17 -13.28 42.09 -7.56
C ALA A 17 -13.29 40.80 -6.72
N ASP A 18 -14.43 40.14 -6.66
CA ASP A 18 -14.64 38.82 -6.04
C ASP A 18 -13.66 37.79 -6.65
N PRO A 19 -12.55 37.44 -5.95
CA PRO A 19 -11.49 36.67 -6.56
C PRO A 19 -11.85 35.18 -6.63
N TRP A 20 -11.30 34.49 -7.62
CA TRP A 20 -11.33 33.04 -7.64
C TRP A 20 -10.50 32.48 -6.47
N VAL A 21 -11.04 31.46 -5.80
CA VAL A 21 -10.38 30.90 -4.62
C VAL A 21 -9.17 30.05 -4.97
N LEU A 22 -9.19 29.41 -6.13
CA LEU A 22 -8.10 28.54 -6.55
C LEU A 22 -7.06 29.29 -7.39
N PRO A 23 -5.74 29.01 -7.18
CA PRO A 23 -4.70 29.48 -8.09
C PRO A 23 -4.91 28.91 -9.49
N GLU A 24 -4.57 29.67 -10.52
CA GLU A 24 -4.68 29.24 -11.93
C GLU A 24 -3.93 27.94 -12.22
N SER A 25 -2.83 27.68 -11.52
CA SER A 25 -2.05 26.44 -11.63
C SER A 25 -2.80 25.17 -11.26
N LEU A 26 -3.95 25.27 -10.58
CA LEU A 26 -4.80 24.15 -10.18
C LEU A 26 -6.07 24.03 -11.06
N THR A 27 -6.26 24.92 -12.02
CA THR A 27 -7.44 24.95 -12.88
C THR A 27 -7.10 24.47 -14.28
N THR A 28 -8.04 23.77 -14.92
CA THR A 28 -7.95 23.32 -16.33
C THR A 28 -9.21 23.73 -17.07
N GLU A 29 -9.20 23.64 -18.39
CA GLU A 29 -10.40 23.90 -19.19
C GLU A 29 -11.58 22.99 -18.80
N THR A 30 -11.29 21.76 -18.42
CA THR A 30 -12.28 20.75 -18.02
C THR A 30 -12.81 20.94 -16.61
N THR A 31 -12.01 21.45 -15.66
CA THR A 31 -12.41 21.67 -14.27
C THR A 31 -13.00 23.06 -14.02
N GLY A 32 -12.77 24.00 -14.92
CA GLY A 32 -13.16 25.41 -14.74
C GLY A 32 -12.28 26.12 -13.71
N ARG A 33 -12.73 27.31 -13.26
CA ARG A 33 -11.97 28.18 -12.34
C ARG A 33 -12.24 27.95 -10.84
N GLY A 34 -13.21 27.11 -10.51
CA GLY A 34 -13.57 26.81 -9.12
C GLY A 34 -14.50 27.83 -8.45
N PRO A 35 -14.63 27.82 -7.12
CA PRO A 35 -15.50 28.74 -6.40
C PRO A 35 -14.96 30.18 -6.38
N ARG A 36 -15.89 31.14 -6.25
CA ARG A 36 -15.61 32.53 -5.95
C ARG A 36 -15.45 32.73 -4.44
N PHE A 37 -14.75 33.76 -4.03
CA PHE A 37 -14.61 34.09 -2.61
C PHE A 37 -15.96 34.42 -1.94
N SER A 38 -16.88 35.03 -2.67
CA SER A 38 -18.24 35.34 -2.19
C SER A 38 -19.10 34.11 -1.95
N ASP A 39 -18.83 32.98 -2.63
CA ASP A 39 -19.65 31.76 -2.50
C ASP A 39 -19.64 31.25 -1.04
N ASP A 40 -20.80 30.87 -0.51
CA ASP A 40 -20.93 30.31 0.82
C ASP A 40 -20.43 28.85 0.92
N ILE A 41 -20.32 28.21 -0.22
CA ILE A 41 -19.83 26.84 -0.34
C ILE A 41 -18.66 26.80 -1.31
N TRP A 42 -17.50 26.38 -0.80
CA TRP A 42 -16.35 26.11 -1.67
C TRP A 42 -16.22 24.63 -1.93
N ASP A 43 -16.52 24.21 -3.16
CA ASP A 43 -16.41 22.82 -3.58
C ASP A 43 -15.13 22.60 -4.40
N PHE A 44 -14.14 21.95 -3.77
CA PHE A 44 -12.87 21.63 -4.40
C PHE A 44 -12.80 20.19 -4.95
N ARG A 45 -13.88 19.41 -4.87
CA ARG A 45 -13.90 18.01 -5.33
C ARG A 45 -13.51 17.86 -6.81
N PRO A 46 -13.91 18.75 -7.74
CA PRO A 46 -13.50 18.65 -9.15
C PRO A 46 -11.99 18.84 -9.38
N PHE A 47 -11.30 19.46 -8.43
CA PHE A 47 -9.87 19.80 -8.52
C PHE A 47 -8.97 18.84 -7.73
N ALA A 48 -9.55 17.85 -7.11
CA ALA A 48 -8.82 16.86 -6.33
C ALA A 48 -8.67 15.57 -7.13
N PRO A 49 -7.56 14.84 -6.96
CA PRO A 49 -7.37 13.55 -7.59
C PRO A 49 -8.38 12.50 -7.14
N ARG A 50 -9.13 12.74 -6.06
CA ARG A 50 -10.13 11.81 -5.52
C ARG A 50 -11.50 12.44 -5.38
N SER A 51 -12.49 11.75 -5.89
CA SER A 51 -13.92 12.14 -5.77
C SER A 51 -14.53 11.92 -4.37
N ASN A 52 -13.87 11.16 -3.48
CA ASN A 52 -14.36 10.82 -2.13
C ASN A 52 -13.73 11.65 -1.02
N GLY A 53 -12.95 12.68 -1.35
CA GLY A 53 -12.38 13.59 -0.37
C GLY A 53 -13.42 14.51 0.25
N TYR A 54 -13.30 14.78 1.56
CA TYR A 54 -14.03 15.86 2.22
C TYR A 54 -13.43 17.20 1.78
N LEU A 55 -13.90 17.71 0.65
CA LEU A 55 -13.35 18.91 -0.01
C LEU A 55 -14.44 19.94 -0.33
N ARG A 56 -15.60 19.81 0.28
CA ARG A 56 -16.68 20.78 0.24
C ARG A 56 -16.71 21.50 1.60
N LEU A 57 -16.36 22.79 1.59
CA LEU A 57 -16.41 23.68 2.74
C LEU A 57 -17.73 24.43 2.69
N ASP A 58 -18.55 24.24 3.72
CA ASP A 58 -19.82 24.94 3.88
C ASP A 58 -19.68 25.99 4.99
N PHE A 59 -19.47 27.23 4.62
CA PHE A 59 -19.20 28.31 5.58
C PHE A 59 -20.46 28.73 6.36
N THR A 60 -21.65 28.34 5.90
CA THR A 60 -22.90 28.59 6.65
C THR A 60 -22.98 27.78 7.97
N GLU A 61 -22.10 26.79 8.15
CA GLU A 61 -21.97 26.05 9.42
C GLU A 61 -21.27 26.85 10.53
N LEU A 62 -20.78 28.08 10.26
CA LEU A 62 -20.16 28.95 11.24
C LEU A 62 -21.21 29.80 11.96
N PRO A 63 -20.92 30.27 13.23
CA PRO A 63 -21.93 30.87 14.09
C PRO A 63 -22.52 32.18 13.60
N ASP A 64 -21.79 32.96 12.83
CA ASP A 64 -22.23 34.27 12.30
C ASP A 64 -21.41 34.69 11.06
N GLU A 65 -21.85 35.78 10.39
CA GLU A 65 -21.22 36.31 9.19
C GLU A 65 -19.74 36.71 9.39
N ILE A 66 -19.39 37.21 10.55
CA ILE A 66 -18.00 37.62 10.86
C ILE A 66 -17.11 36.41 11.00
N ALA A 67 -17.57 35.36 11.70
CA ALA A 67 -16.85 34.07 11.77
C ALA A 67 -16.72 33.42 10.39
N MET A 68 -17.79 33.51 9.57
CA MET A 68 -17.79 33.00 8.19
C MET A 68 -16.75 33.74 7.34
N LEU A 69 -16.75 35.07 7.35
CA LEU A 69 -15.80 35.87 6.57
C LEU A 69 -14.36 35.62 7.06
N THR A 70 -14.14 35.58 8.37
CA THR A 70 -12.83 35.26 8.96
C THR A 70 -12.30 33.91 8.51
N ALA A 71 -13.15 32.88 8.49
CA ALA A 71 -12.74 31.55 8.02
C ALA A 71 -12.45 31.52 6.52
N LYS A 72 -13.26 32.21 5.69
CA LYS A 72 -13.01 32.38 4.25
C LYS A 72 -11.66 33.07 4.01
N GLU A 73 -11.40 34.21 4.67
CA GLU A 73 -10.13 34.94 4.59
C GLU A 73 -8.94 34.07 5.03
N PHE A 74 -9.09 33.34 6.12
CA PHE A 74 -8.06 32.44 6.61
C PHE A 74 -7.73 31.34 5.62
N ILE A 75 -8.71 30.57 5.14
CA ILE A 75 -8.50 29.48 4.17
C ILE A 75 -7.93 30.03 2.86
N TYR A 76 -8.44 31.14 2.36
CA TYR A 76 -7.90 31.82 1.18
C TYR A 76 -6.43 32.20 1.38
N SER A 77 -6.10 32.86 2.50
CA SER A 77 -4.74 33.24 2.82
C SER A 77 -3.81 32.03 2.95
N ARG A 78 -4.30 30.92 3.52
CA ARG A 78 -3.56 29.66 3.63
C ARG A 78 -3.25 29.02 2.28
N ILE A 79 -4.10 29.18 1.29
CA ILE A 79 -3.89 28.65 -0.07
C ILE A 79 -2.83 29.48 -0.82
N HIS A 80 -2.83 30.80 -0.63
CA HIS A 80 -2.07 31.71 -1.49
C HIS A 80 -0.78 32.25 -0.89
N ARG A 81 -0.61 32.25 0.45
CA ARG A 81 0.43 33.05 1.09
C ARG A 81 1.47 32.22 1.80
N VAL A 82 2.71 32.72 1.76
CA VAL A 82 3.82 32.27 2.63
C VAL A 82 3.90 33.25 3.78
N VAL A 83 3.76 32.78 5.01
CA VAL A 83 3.81 33.62 6.20
C VAL A 83 4.82 33.11 7.22
N PRO A 84 5.55 33.99 7.92
CA PRO A 84 6.42 33.59 9.03
C PRO A 84 5.57 33.09 10.21
N LEU A 85 6.01 32.04 10.86
CA LEU A 85 5.36 31.57 12.10
C LEU A 85 5.97 32.26 13.31
N SER A 86 5.16 32.51 14.32
CA SER A 86 5.56 33.19 15.56
C SER A 86 6.53 32.38 16.45
N TYR A 87 6.85 31.14 16.07
CA TYR A 87 7.80 30.26 16.75
C TYR A 87 8.89 29.73 15.81
N GLY A 88 10.15 29.93 16.19
CA GLY A 88 11.32 29.52 15.44
C GLY A 88 11.51 30.29 14.12
N SER A 89 12.44 29.83 13.28
CA SER A 89 12.72 30.39 11.94
C SER A 89 11.89 29.75 10.84
N ARG A 90 10.70 29.25 11.15
CA ARG A 90 9.84 28.52 10.21
C ARG A 90 8.85 29.43 9.51
N THR A 91 8.59 29.11 8.24
CA THR A 91 7.56 29.76 7.44
C THR A 91 6.46 28.75 7.09
N ALA A 92 5.20 29.17 7.19
CA ALA A 92 4.07 28.44 6.66
C ALA A 92 4.05 28.60 5.13
N ARG A 93 4.16 27.49 4.40
CA ARG A 93 4.00 27.46 2.94
C ARG A 93 2.53 27.41 2.56
N PRO A 94 2.16 27.79 1.32
CA PRO A 94 0.81 27.62 0.81
C PRO A 94 0.29 26.19 1.03
N MET A 95 -0.94 26.13 1.48
CA MET A 95 -1.58 24.86 1.84
C MET A 95 -2.13 24.16 0.58
N LYS A 96 -2.00 22.83 0.52
CA LYS A 96 -2.68 22.05 -0.51
C LYS A 96 -4.19 22.05 -0.26
N ILE A 97 -4.99 22.13 -1.31
CA ILE A 97 -6.46 22.11 -1.22
C ILE A 97 -7.00 20.88 -0.49
N THR A 98 -6.30 19.75 -0.54
CA THR A 98 -6.65 18.52 0.21
C THR A 98 -6.60 18.67 1.73
N ASN A 99 -6.02 19.74 2.26
CA ASN A 99 -5.95 20.02 3.69
C ASN A 99 -6.96 21.09 4.14
N THR A 100 -7.63 21.78 3.22
CA THR A 100 -8.52 22.91 3.52
C THR A 100 -9.69 22.51 4.41
N TYR A 101 -10.33 21.37 4.12
CA TYR A 101 -11.44 20.88 4.92
C TYR A 101 -11.04 20.61 6.38
N LYS A 102 -9.86 20.03 6.58
CA LYS A 102 -9.33 19.79 7.94
C LYS A 102 -9.13 21.10 8.69
N ASP A 103 -8.49 22.09 8.07
CA ASP A 103 -8.27 23.40 8.73
C ASP A 103 -9.61 24.10 8.97
N PHE A 104 -10.55 24.04 8.04
CA PHE A 104 -11.91 24.58 8.18
C PHE A 104 -12.66 23.96 9.38
N ILE A 105 -12.68 22.64 9.50
CA ILE A 105 -13.34 21.96 10.63
C ILE A 105 -12.72 22.37 11.97
N ILE A 106 -11.40 22.50 12.03
CA ILE A 106 -10.70 22.91 13.26
C ILE A 106 -11.04 24.36 13.61
N VAL A 107 -11.12 25.27 12.65
CA VAL A 107 -11.55 26.65 12.85
C VAL A 107 -12.99 26.70 13.36
N ARG A 108 -13.90 25.95 12.74
CA ARG A 108 -15.29 25.83 13.21
C ARG A 108 -15.38 25.33 14.66
N GLN A 109 -14.62 24.29 14.99
CA GLN A 109 -14.54 23.77 16.36
C GLN A 109 -13.96 24.79 17.33
N LEU A 110 -12.96 25.59 16.91
CA LEU A 110 -12.41 26.67 17.74
C LEU A 110 -13.48 27.71 18.08
N PHE A 111 -14.25 28.20 17.08
CA PHE A 111 -15.35 29.13 17.34
C PHE A 111 -16.39 28.53 18.29
N THR A 112 -16.72 27.26 18.14
CA THR A 112 -17.65 26.56 19.03
C THR A 112 -17.12 26.52 20.47
N GLU A 113 -15.86 26.16 20.69
CA GLU A 113 -15.29 26.08 22.04
C GLU A 113 -15.09 27.44 22.68
N LEU A 114 -14.71 28.45 21.91
CA LEU A 114 -14.64 29.84 22.41
C LEU A 114 -16.04 30.38 22.77
N GLY A 115 -17.06 30.07 21.96
CA GLY A 115 -18.44 30.45 22.24
C GLY A 115 -18.97 29.88 23.56
N LYS A 116 -18.63 28.63 23.90
CA LYS A 116 -18.94 28.00 25.19
C LYS A 116 -18.28 28.73 26.37
N GLN A 117 -17.20 29.47 26.14
CA GLN A 117 -16.49 30.28 27.10
C GLN A 117 -16.96 31.76 27.09
N GLY A 118 -18.03 32.09 26.36
CA GLY A 118 -18.54 33.46 26.23
C GLY A 118 -17.71 34.35 25.30
N VAL A 119 -16.78 33.79 24.51
CA VAL A 119 -15.92 34.51 23.57
C VAL A 119 -16.50 34.36 22.17
N THR A 120 -17.10 35.42 21.64
CA THR A 120 -17.75 35.43 20.33
C THR A 120 -16.84 35.94 19.20
N ARG A 121 -15.72 36.56 19.55
CA ARG A 121 -14.74 37.14 18.60
C ARG A 121 -13.32 36.66 18.91
N LEU A 122 -12.54 36.37 17.89
CA LEU A 122 -11.13 35.98 18.04
C LEU A 122 -10.31 37.10 18.73
N ALA A 123 -10.63 38.34 18.45
CA ALA A 123 -9.97 39.48 19.11
C ALA A 123 -10.15 39.53 20.62
N GLN A 124 -11.19 38.92 21.17
CA GLN A 124 -11.45 38.80 22.59
C GLN A 124 -10.74 37.61 23.26
N ALA A 125 -10.25 36.66 22.43
CA ALA A 125 -9.60 35.46 22.92
C ALA A 125 -8.29 35.81 23.67
N ARG A 126 -8.11 35.20 24.83
CA ARG A 126 -6.89 35.28 25.67
C ARG A 126 -6.22 33.91 25.68
N GLN A 127 -4.95 33.87 26.09
CA GLN A 127 -4.24 32.58 26.21
C GLN A 127 -4.99 31.57 27.09
N SER A 128 -5.66 32.04 28.19
CA SER A 128 -6.45 31.18 29.06
C SER A 128 -7.60 30.46 28.33
N HIS A 129 -8.26 31.15 27.39
CA HIS A 129 -9.34 30.55 26.58
C HIS A 129 -8.81 29.49 25.61
N LEU A 130 -7.64 29.75 25.02
CA LEU A 130 -6.95 28.78 24.15
C LEU A 130 -6.45 27.57 24.95
N ASP A 131 -5.97 27.76 26.16
CA ASP A 131 -5.55 26.68 27.07
C ASP A 131 -6.74 25.82 27.50
N ALA A 132 -7.89 26.42 27.78
CA ALA A 132 -9.13 25.72 28.10
C ALA A 132 -9.61 24.89 26.89
N THR A 133 -9.61 25.47 25.68
CA THR A 133 -9.93 24.76 24.44
C THR A 133 -8.97 23.57 24.20
N ALA A 134 -7.66 23.79 24.38
CA ALA A 134 -6.67 22.73 24.21
C ALA A 134 -6.84 21.59 25.23
N ARG A 135 -7.31 21.91 26.47
CA ARG A 135 -7.62 20.93 27.52
C ARG A 135 -8.79 20.05 27.11
N VAL A 136 -9.90 20.63 26.66
CA VAL A 136 -11.07 19.89 26.14
C VAL A 136 -10.67 18.97 24.98
N TRP A 137 -9.88 19.49 24.07
CA TRP A 137 -9.42 18.66 22.92
C TRP A 137 -8.47 17.54 23.34
N ARG A 138 -7.68 17.71 24.40
CA ARG A 138 -6.78 16.66 24.92
C ARG A 138 -7.54 15.47 25.48
N GLU A 139 -8.73 15.67 26.01
CA GLU A 139 -9.59 14.59 26.52
C GLU A 139 -10.17 13.74 25.39
N THR A 140 -10.30 14.30 24.18
CA THR A 140 -10.99 13.66 23.05
C THR A 140 -10.08 13.20 21.92
N CYS A 141 -8.78 13.56 21.94
CA CYS A 141 -7.89 13.19 20.85
C CYS A 141 -6.47 12.87 21.30
N VAL A 142 -5.80 12.02 20.50
CA VAL A 142 -4.39 11.65 20.70
C VAL A 142 -3.45 12.85 20.48
N PRO A 143 -2.23 12.86 21.08
CA PRO A 143 -1.29 13.98 20.99
C PRO A 143 -0.99 14.46 19.57
N ASN A 144 -0.92 13.54 18.59
CA ASN A 144 -0.72 13.90 17.18
C ASN A 144 -1.87 14.75 16.62
N THR A 145 -3.11 14.37 16.90
CA THR A 145 -4.30 15.13 16.47
C THR A 145 -4.37 16.47 17.19
N LEU A 146 -4.05 16.51 18.48
CA LEU A 146 -3.99 17.74 19.26
C LEU A 146 -2.91 18.70 18.70
N ALA A 147 -1.73 18.19 18.34
CA ALA A 147 -0.69 19.00 17.70
C ALA A 147 -1.16 19.63 16.38
N VAL A 148 -1.93 18.90 15.58
CA VAL A 148 -2.52 19.44 14.34
C VAL A 148 -3.51 20.55 14.65
N ARG A 149 -4.41 20.38 15.62
CA ARG A 149 -5.40 21.41 16.03
C ARG A 149 -4.73 22.67 16.56
N ILE A 150 -3.74 22.50 17.44
CA ILE A 150 -2.94 23.63 17.97
C ILE A 150 -2.19 24.34 16.81
N GLY A 151 -1.62 23.57 15.87
CA GLY A 151 -0.95 24.11 14.71
C GLY A 151 -1.86 24.99 13.84
N VAL A 152 -3.14 24.63 13.69
CA VAL A 152 -4.12 25.46 12.95
C VAL A 152 -4.37 26.78 13.69
N ILE A 153 -4.46 26.78 15.02
CA ILE A 153 -4.60 28.04 15.80
C ILE A 153 -3.36 28.93 15.63
N GLN A 154 -2.15 28.35 15.65
CA GLN A 154 -0.92 29.10 15.40
C GLN A 154 -0.84 29.63 13.97
N HIS A 155 -1.37 28.91 12.99
CA HIS A 155 -1.51 29.40 11.62
C HIS A 155 -2.54 30.52 11.52
N LEU A 156 -3.66 30.43 12.24
CA LEU A 156 -4.69 31.47 12.27
C LEU A 156 -4.11 32.80 12.80
N GLU A 157 -3.30 32.76 13.85
CA GLU A 157 -2.57 33.93 14.34
C GLU A 157 -1.55 34.46 13.31
N ALA A 158 -0.73 33.59 12.72
CA ALA A 158 0.27 34.00 11.75
C ALA A 158 -0.35 34.66 10.51
N HIS A 159 -1.57 34.26 10.13
CA HIS A 159 -2.33 34.89 9.04
C HIS A 159 -3.17 36.10 9.48
N SER A 160 -3.19 36.47 10.78
CA SER A 160 -3.96 37.64 11.30
C SER A 160 -3.76 38.94 10.53
N PRO A 161 -2.56 39.29 9.99
CA PRO A 161 -2.41 40.50 9.16
C PRO A 161 -3.25 40.54 7.90
N TYR A 162 -3.79 39.41 7.47
CA TYR A 162 -4.60 39.24 6.25
C TYR A 162 -6.07 38.98 6.55
N LEU A 163 -6.49 39.06 7.82
CA LEU A 163 -7.86 38.88 8.25
C LEU A 163 -8.45 40.25 8.56
N THR A 164 -9.51 40.62 7.89
CA THR A 164 -10.15 41.93 8.02
C THR A 164 -11.34 41.95 8.96
N ALA A 165 -12.10 40.84 9.00
CA ALA A 165 -13.33 40.71 9.74
C ALA A 165 -13.07 40.49 11.27
N ASP A 166 -12.23 39.54 11.59
CA ASP A 166 -11.81 39.23 12.97
C ASP A 166 -10.45 38.55 12.98
N ARG A 167 -9.67 38.67 14.05
CA ARG A 167 -8.33 38.13 14.15
C ARG A 167 -7.87 37.86 15.55
N LEU A 168 -6.99 36.91 15.76
CA LEU A 168 -6.32 36.70 17.03
C LEU A 168 -5.35 37.87 17.34
N THR A 169 -5.45 38.41 18.51
CA THR A 169 -4.55 39.47 19.03
C THR A 169 -3.48 38.93 19.98
N VAL A 170 -3.68 37.70 20.47
CA VAL A 170 -2.74 36.97 21.30
C VAL A 170 -1.90 36.02 20.45
N VAL A 171 -0.59 35.95 20.72
CA VAL A 171 0.31 34.93 20.11
C VAL A 171 0.14 33.61 20.87
N PRO A 172 -0.50 32.59 20.28
CA PRO A 172 -0.82 31.35 20.96
C PRO A 172 0.45 30.59 21.36
N TRP A 173 0.60 30.27 22.64
CA TRP A 173 1.72 29.52 23.20
C TRP A 173 3.09 30.05 22.73
N LYS A 174 3.32 31.34 22.89
CA LYS A 174 4.48 32.08 22.38
C LYS A 174 5.79 31.27 22.49
N GLY A 175 6.49 31.12 21.38
CA GLY A 175 7.78 30.44 21.29
C GLY A 175 7.70 28.89 21.34
N ARG A 176 6.53 28.29 21.55
CA ARG A 176 6.36 26.86 21.69
C ARG A 176 5.70 26.26 20.42
N PRO A 177 6.34 25.28 19.75
CA PRO A 177 5.71 24.60 18.61
C PRO A 177 4.52 23.75 19.06
N ALA A 178 3.56 23.56 18.15
CA ALA A 178 2.33 22.79 18.42
C ALA A 178 2.59 21.38 18.96
N THR A 179 3.65 20.71 18.50
CA THR A 179 4.07 19.38 18.98
C THR A 179 4.44 19.39 20.45
N GLN A 180 5.17 20.42 20.91
CA GLN A 180 5.54 20.59 22.32
C GLN A 180 4.33 20.89 23.19
N VAL A 181 3.42 21.78 22.74
CA VAL A 181 2.19 22.12 23.47
C VAL A 181 1.27 20.91 23.61
N ALA A 182 1.20 20.07 22.57
CA ALA A 182 0.42 18.85 22.59
C ALA A 182 1.04 17.71 23.43
N GLY A 183 2.28 17.88 23.90
CA GLY A 183 3.01 16.83 24.62
C GLY A 183 3.48 15.68 23.72
N ARG A 184 3.58 15.93 22.41
CA ARG A 184 4.13 14.94 21.47
C ARG A 184 5.63 14.83 21.65
N ARG A 185 6.14 13.62 21.87
CA ARG A 185 7.58 13.35 21.89
C ARG A 185 8.13 13.41 20.46
N PRO A 186 9.24 14.15 20.21
CA PRO A 186 9.81 14.30 18.86
C PRO A 186 10.23 12.97 18.20
N ASP A 187 10.60 12.00 19.00
CA ASP A 187 11.24 10.74 18.59
C ASP A 187 10.27 9.55 18.63
N GLU A 188 8.96 9.78 18.70
CA GLU A 188 8.00 8.69 18.50
C GLU A 188 8.09 8.21 17.07
N GLU A 189 8.69 7.05 16.92
CA GLU A 189 8.73 6.27 15.71
C GLU A 189 7.31 6.10 15.11
N ASN A 190 7.27 5.79 13.82
CA ASN A 190 6.02 5.48 13.14
C ASN A 190 5.29 4.35 13.88
N SER A 191 4.29 4.71 14.65
CA SER A 191 3.55 3.84 15.59
C SER A 191 2.68 2.75 14.90
N THR A 192 2.66 2.70 13.56
CA THR A 192 1.93 1.66 12.84
C THR A 192 2.67 0.32 13.00
N PRO A 193 2.12 -0.71 13.65
CA PRO A 193 2.80 -2.01 13.74
C PRO A 193 2.90 -2.69 12.37
N ARG A 194 3.89 -3.55 12.18
CA ARG A 194 3.92 -4.49 11.05
C ARG A 194 2.91 -5.62 11.30
N ILE A 195 2.43 -6.25 10.24
CA ILE A 195 1.63 -7.46 10.36
C ILE A 195 2.61 -8.61 10.65
N PRO A 196 2.46 -9.35 11.76
CA PRO A 196 3.30 -10.52 12.07
C PRO A 196 3.22 -11.57 10.95
N GLU A 197 4.32 -12.25 10.70
CA GLU A 197 4.40 -13.27 9.66
C GLU A 197 3.37 -14.41 9.83
N PRO A 198 3.14 -14.94 11.05
CA PRO A 198 2.12 -15.97 11.26
C PRO A 198 0.70 -15.53 10.88
N ILE A 199 0.42 -14.22 10.84
CA ILE A 199 -0.86 -13.64 10.42
C ILE A 199 -0.83 -13.31 8.92
N MET A 200 0.30 -12.77 8.43
CA MET A 200 0.41 -12.31 7.04
C MET A 200 0.46 -13.47 6.05
N ALA A 201 1.20 -14.55 6.37
CA ALA A 201 1.38 -15.67 5.45
C ALA A 201 0.06 -16.39 5.10
N PRO A 202 -0.79 -16.79 6.08
CA PRO A 202 -2.08 -17.39 5.75
C PRO A 202 -3.04 -16.40 5.06
N LEU A 203 -3.02 -15.11 5.42
CA LEU A 203 -3.82 -14.10 4.72
C LEU A 203 -3.42 -14.00 3.24
N LEU A 204 -2.12 -13.99 2.94
CA LEU A 204 -1.61 -13.97 1.56
C LEU A 204 -1.96 -15.26 0.83
N ARG A 205 -1.84 -16.42 1.49
CA ARG A 205 -2.20 -17.71 0.91
C ARG A 205 -3.68 -17.74 0.50
N ALA A 206 -4.57 -17.25 1.37
CA ALA A 206 -5.99 -17.11 1.04
C ALA A 206 -6.20 -16.14 -0.13
N ALA A 207 -5.52 -14.98 -0.14
CA ALA A 207 -5.65 -14.01 -1.21
C ALA A 207 -5.17 -14.57 -2.56
N LEU A 208 -4.06 -15.30 -2.59
CA LEU A 208 -3.57 -16.00 -3.78
C LEU A 208 -4.57 -17.05 -4.27
N PHE A 209 -5.12 -17.87 -3.37
CA PHE A 209 -6.15 -18.84 -3.72
C PHE A 209 -7.38 -18.17 -4.34
N TYR A 210 -7.84 -17.07 -3.75
CA TYR A 210 -8.97 -16.32 -4.30
C TYR A 210 -8.68 -15.80 -5.72
N VAL A 211 -7.50 -15.28 -5.97
CA VAL A 211 -7.12 -14.72 -7.27
C VAL A 211 -6.86 -15.83 -8.30
N GLN A 212 -6.16 -16.89 -7.93
CA GLN A 212 -5.70 -17.90 -8.87
C GLN A 212 -6.72 -19.03 -9.12
N THR A 213 -7.57 -19.33 -8.13
CA THR A 213 -8.50 -20.46 -8.17
C THR A 213 -9.94 -20.02 -8.05
N ALA A 214 -10.35 -19.45 -6.92
CA ALA A 214 -11.75 -19.10 -6.65
C ALA A 214 -12.31 -18.09 -7.67
N SER A 215 -11.48 -17.19 -8.19
CA SER A 215 -11.88 -16.22 -9.22
C SER A 215 -12.50 -16.89 -10.46
N ARG A 216 -11.98 -18.04 -10.86
CA ARG A 216 -12.46 -18.79 -12.03
C ARG A 216 -13.89 -19.30 -11.80
N ASP A 217 -14.15 -19.84 -10.60
CA ASP A 217 -15.46 -20.31 -10.21
C ASP A 217 -16.46 -19.13 -10.13
N LEU A 218 -16.04 -18.02 -9.53
CA LEU A 218 -16.86 -16.82 -9.38
C LEU A 218 -17.21 -16.17 -10.71
N LEU A 219 -16.24 -16.09 -11.64
CA LEU A 219 -16.47 -15.58 -12.99
C LEU A 219 -17.34 -16.53 -13.84
N ALA A 220 -17.21 -17.85 -13.64
CA ALA A 220 -18.09 -18.81 -14.28
C ALA A 220 -19.53 -18.67 -13.76
N ALA A 221 -19.71 -18.54 -12.44
CA ALA A 221 -20.99 -18.30 -11.81
C ALA A 221 -21.65 -16.98 -12.24
N GLN A 222 -20.87 -15.91 -12.42
CA GLN A 222 -21.39 -14.65 -12.97
C GLN A 222 -21.92 -14.83 -14.39
N ARG A 223 -21.19 -15.58 -15.23
CA ARG A 223 -21.64 -15.88 -16.60
C ARG A 223 -22.89 -16.73 -16.60
N GLU A 224 -22.97 -17.77 -15.76
CA GLU A 224 -24.15 -18.61 -15.62
C GLU A 224 -25.39 -17.77 -15.21
N ILE A 225 -25.25 -16.86 -14.22
CA ILE A 225 -26.35 -15.95 -13.85
C ILE A 225 -26.76 -15.05 -15.03
N ALA A 226 -25.80 -14.46 -15.73
CA ALA A 226 -26.09 -13.57 -16.85
C ALA A 226 -26.82 -14.32 -17.99
N ASP A 227 -26.42 -15.53 -18.30
CA ASP A 227 -27.05 -16.39 -19.31
C ASP A 227 -28.49 -16.77 -18.89
N LEU A 228 -28.66 -17.14 -17.61
CA LEU A 228 -29.99 -17.46 -17.05
C LEU A 228 -30.94 -16.25 -17.05
N GLU A 229 -30.39 -15.05 -16.68
CA GLU A 229 -31.16 -13.79 -16.71
C GLU A 229 -31.51 -13.40 -18.15
N GLN A 230 -30.60 -13.56 -19.10
CA GLN A 230 -30.84 -13.30 -20.51
C GLN A 230 -31.93 -14.26 -21.07
N ALA A 231 -31.83 -15.53 -20.75
CA ALA A 231 -32.86 -16.50 -21.14
C ALA A 231 -34.26 -16.16 -20.57
N ARG A 232 -34.28 -15.56 -19.36
CA ARG A 232 -35.51 -15.10 -18.71
C ARG A 232 -36.04 -13.77 -19.28
N ALA A 233 -35.19 -12.91 -19.84
CA ALA A 233 -35.59 -11.58 -20.33
C ALA A 233 -36.47 -11.59 -21.57
N GLY A 234 -36.67 -12.75 -22.22
CA GLY A 234 -37.45 -12.92 -23.47
C GLY A 234 -38.97 -12.67 -23.35
N GLY A 235 -39.47 -12.17 -22.22
CA GLY A 235 -40.88 -11.77 -22.05
C GLY A 235 -41.58 -12.44 -20.87
N ARG A 236 -42.79 -11.93 -20.52
CA ARG A 236 -43.67 -12.56 -19.49
C ARG A 236 -44.19 -13.90 -20.01
N CYS A 237 -43.74 -15.00 -19.42
CA CYS A 237 -44.34 -16.31 -19.63
C CYS A 237 -45.81 -16.31 -19.17
N ARG A 238 -46.68 -16.91 -19.98
CA ARG A 238 -48.06 -17.25 -19.53
C ARG A 238 -47.94 -18.37 -18.48
N HIS A 239 -48.93 -18.43 -17.56
CA HIS A 239 -48.91 -19.38 -16.44
C HIS A 239 -48.73 -20.85 -16.89
N GLY A 240 -49.44 -21.32 -17.88
CA GLY A 240 -49.30 -22.69 -18.41
C GLY A 240 -47.90 -22.96 -19.01
N GLU A 241 -47.32 -22.01 -19.72
CA GLU A 241 -46.00 -22.10 -20.28
C GLU A 241 -44.90 -22.15 -19.20
N ALA A 242 -45.09 -21.39 -18.12
CA ALA A 242 -44.21 -21.41 -16.97
C ALA A 242 -44.22 -22.78 -16.26
N VAL A 243 -45.39 -23.37 -16.07
CA VAL A 243 -45.55 -24.73 -15.50
C VAL A 243 -44.79 -25.74 -16.34
N THR A 244 -45.00 -25.76 -17.66
CA THR A 244 -44.31 -26.68 -18.58
C THR A 244 -42.78 -26.56 -18.54
N LYS A 245 -42.26 -25.33 -18.47
CA LYS A 245 -40.82 -25.09 -18.34
C LYS A 245 -40.24 -25.61 -17.02
N ILE A 246 -40.99 -25.47 -15.92
CA ILE A 246 -40.55 -25.99 -14.62
C ILE A 246 -40.61 -27.52 -14.61
N GLU A 247 -41.69 -28.11 -15.13
CA GLU A 247 -41.79 -29.56 -15.26
C GLU A 247 -40.60 -30.11 -16.05
N ALA A 248 -40.31 -29.55 -17.21
CA ALA A 248 -39.18 -29.97 -18.04
C ALA A 248 -37.84 -29.82 -17.31
N PHE A 249 -37.66 -28.75 -16.52
CA PHE A 249 -36.48 -28.55 -15.68
C PHE A 249 -36.35 -29.62 -14.59
N LEU A 250 -37.44 -29.90 -13.88
CA LEU A 250 -37.48 -30.88 -12.79
C LEU A 250 -37.34 -32.31 -13.31
N ASP A 251 -37.92 -32.63 -14.47
CA ASP A 251 -37.77 -33.93 -15.12
C ASP A 251 -36.33 -34.19 -15.57
N ARG A 252 -35.67 -33.18 -16.08
CA ARG A 252 -34.26 -33.28 -16.38
C ARG A 252 -33.43 -33.58 -15.13
N ARG A 253 -33.69 -32.89 -14.00
CA ARG A 253 -33.03 -33.18 -12.72
C ARG A 253 -33.27 -34.60 -12.23
N ARG A 254 -34.50 -35.09 -12.38
CA ARG A 254 -34.84 -36.48 -12.08
C ARG A 254 -33.99 -37.45 -12.94
N GLN A 255 -33.83 -37.17 -14.24
CA GLN A 255 -33.01 -38.00 -15.13
C GLN A 255 -31.54 -37.96 -14.75
N GLU A 256 -31.06 -36.84 -14.25
CA GLU A 256 -29.67 -36.63 -13.80
C GLU A 256 -29.43 -37.19 -12.37
N GLY A 257 -30.44 -37.71 -11.70
CA GLY A 257 -30.35 -38.19 -10.31
C GLY A 257 -30.14 -37.06 -9.29
N ARG A 258 -30.61 -35.86 -9.62
CA ARG A 258 -30.47 -34.65 -8.80
C ARG A 258 -31.77 -34.27 -8.12
N GLY A 259 -31.63 -33.64 -6.95
CA GLY A 259 -32.78 -33.14 -6.18
C GLY A 259 -33.29 -31.77 -6.64
N VAL A 260 -34.40 -31.36 -6.08
CA VAL A 260 -34.92 -30.00 -6.25
C VAL A 260 -34.04 -29.02 -5.52
N PRO A 261 -33.64 -27.88 -6.14
CA PRO A 261 -32.84 -26.85 -5.46
C PRO A 261 -33.56 -26.35 -4.19
N ALA A 262 -32.91 -26.54 -3.04
CA ALA A 262 -33.46 -26.22 -1.73
C ALA A 262 -33.35 -24.72 -1.41
N LEU A 263 -34.23 -24.28 -0.52
CA LEU A 263 -34.19 -22.96 0.08
C LEU A 263 -32.88 -22.82 0.92
N PRO A 264 -32.13 -21.72 0.82
CA PRO A 264 -30.97 -21.50 1.65
C PRO A 264 -31.32 -21.46 3.15
N LEU A 265 -30.42 -21.95 4.00
CA LEU A 265 -30.58 -21.99 5.47
C LEU A 265 -30.92 -20.61 6.07
N TYR A 266 -30.32 -19.52 5.58
CA TYR A 266 -30.64 -18.17 6.06
C TYR A 266 -32.06 -17.70 5.74
N CYS A 267 -32.76 -18.40 4.84
CA CYS A 267 -34.18 -18.16 4.53
C CYS A 267 -35.13 -19.01 5.37
N LEU A 268 -34.63 -19.86 6.28
CA LEU A 268 -35.45 -20.75 7.11
C LEU A 268 -36.49 -20.00 7.95
N ALA A 269 -36.18 -18.76 8.37
CA ALA A 269 -37.13 -17.89 9.05
C ALA A 269 -38.42 -17.63 8.25
N GLN A 270 -38.39 -17.75 6.91
CA GLN A 270 -39.56 -17.62 6.03
C GLN A 270 -40.39 -18.91 5.93
N ARG A 271 -39.78 -20.04 6.31
CA ARG A 271 -40.38 -21.38 6.32
C ARG A 271 -39.98 -22.16 7.59
N PRO A 272 -40.37 -21.70 8.79
CA PRO A 272 -39.83 -22.23 10.06
C PRO A 272 -40.20 -23.69 10.32
N THR A 273 -41.22 -24.23 9.59
CA THR A 273 -41.66 -25.62 9.71
C THR A 273 -40.97 -26.57 8.73
N ALA A 274 -40.14 -26.08 7.82
CA ALA A 274 -39.43 -26.94 6.88
C ALA A 274 -38.33 -27.73 7.60
N PRO A 275 -38.30 -29.07 7.47
CA PRO A 275 -37.23 -29.88 8.06
C PRO A 275 -35.89 -29.53 7.44
N VAL A 276 -34.81 -29.79 8.18
CA VAL A 276 -33.44 -29.72 7.67
C VAL A 276 -32.81 -31.10 7.80
N VAL A 277 -32.37 -31.67 6.69
CA VAL A 277 -31.72 -32.99 6.64
C VAL A 277 -30.32 -32.78 6.02
N ASP A 278 -29.30 -33.26 6.72
CA ASP A 278 -27.88 -33.10 6.29
C ASP A 278 -27.51 -31.66 5.87
N GLY A 279 -28.03 -30.67 6.58
CA GLY A 279 -27.82 -29.26 6.28
C GLY A 279 -28.63 -28.69 5.13
N VAL A 280 -29.48 -29.49 4.48
CA VAL A 280 -30.33 -29.08 3.35
C VAL A 280 -31.78 -28.87 3.82
N VAL A 281 -32.32 -27.67 3.57
CA VAL A 281 -33.72 -27.34 3.88
C VAL A 281 -34.65 -28.14 2.96
N GLN A 282 -35.59 -28.86 3.51
CA GLN A 282 -36.56 -29.68 2.76
C GLN A 282 -37.72 -28.81 2.23
N ALA A 283 -37.35 -27.75 1.51
CA ALA A 283 -38.33 -26.86 0.86
C ALA A 283 -37.70 -26.26 -0.42
N PRO A 284 -38.49 -26.10 -1.50
CA PRO A 284 -37.94 -25.63 -2.77
C PRO A 284 -37.59 -24.16 -2.74
N ASN A 285 -36.46 -23.80 -3.38
CA ASN A 285 -36.12 -22.44 -3.73
C ASN A 285 -36.83 -22.02 -5.03
N ALA A 286 -38.08 -21.61 -4.92
CA ALA A 286 -38.91 -21.25 -6.07
C ALA A 286 -38.28 -20.16 -6.96
N ALA A 287 -37.56 -19.21 -6.36
CA ALA A 287 -36.90 -18.14 -7.12
C ALA A 287 -35.72 -18.68 -7.97
N LEU A 288 -34.94 -19.60 -7.42
CA LEU A 288 -33.84 -20.24 -8.13
C LEU A 288 -34.35 -21.19 -9.22
N VAL A 289 -35.36 -22.01 -8.91
CA VAL A 289 -36.01 -22.88 -9.91
C VAL A 289 -36.58 -22.05 -11.05
N ALA A 290 -37.23 -20.91 -10.75
CA ALA A 290 -37.71 -19.98 -11.75
C ALA A 290 -36.59 -19.44 -12.65
N LEU A 291 -35.48 -19.03 -12.06
CA LEU A 291 -34.30 -18.52 -12.80
C LEU A 291 -33.75 -19.63 -13.73
N MET A 292 -33.51 -20.82 -13.19
CA MET A 292 -32.92 -21.96 -13.93
C MET A 292 -33.84 -22.53 -14.99
N SER A 293 -35.17 -22.44 -14.84
CA SER A 293 -36.15 -22.85 -15.84
C SER A 293 -36.48 -21.76 -16.87
N GLY A 294 -35.88 -20.57 -16.76
CA GLY A 294 -36.13 -19.45 -17.67
C GLY A 294 -37.51 -18.86 -17.56
N THR A 295 -38.07 -18.84 -16.34
CA THR A 295 -39.43 -18.32 -16.09
C THR A 295 -39.42 -17.10 -15.18
N ASN A 296 -40.45 -16.25 -15.31
CA ASN A 296 -40.66 -15.11 -14.42
C ASN A 296 -41.52 -15.54 -13.23
N SER A 297 -41.34 -14.94 -12.08
CA SER A 297 -41.88 -15.25 -10.76
C SER A 297 -43.24 -15.99 -10.66
N PHE A 298 -43.45 -16.77 -9.58
CA PHE A 298 -44.62 -17.62 -9.34
C PHE A 298 -45.35 -17.25 -8.07
N GLN A 299 -46.65 -17.35 -8.12
CA GLN A 299 -47.49 -17.50 -6.95
C GLN A 299 -48.43 -18.70 -7.17
N GLY A 300 -48.60 -19.58 -6.17
CA GLY A 300 -49.57 -20.65 -6.18
C GLY A 300 -49.12 -22.02 -6.65
N HIS A 301 -49.77 -22.59 -7.65
CA HIS A 301 -49.61 -23.98 -8.11
C HIS A 301 -48.18 -24.47 -8.37
N PRO A 302 -47.28 -23.69 -9.00
CA PRO A 302 -45.88 -24.14 -9.24
C PRO A 302 -45.10 -24.49 -7.98
N THR A 303 -45.36 -23.82 -6.84
CA THR A 303 -44.68 -24.17 -5.58
C THR A 303 -45.10 -25.53 -5.08
N ARG A 304 -46.40 -25.86 -5.16
CA ARG A 304 -46.92 -27.19 -4.81
C ARG A 304 -46.35 -28.30 -5.69
N LEU A 305 -46.23 -28.05 -6.99
CA LEU A 305 -45.54 -28.96 -7.92
C LEU A 305 -44.10 -29.24 -7.51
N MET A 306 -43.34 -28.18 -7.18
CA MET A 306 -41.96 -28.32 -6.71
C MET A 306 -41.88 -29.11 -5.40
N GLU A 307 -42.82 -28.89 -4.46
CA GLU A 307 -42.92 -29.63 -3.20
C GLU A 307 -43.26 -31.11 -3.44
N GLN A 308 -44.17 -31.41 -4.36
CA GLN A 308 -44.55 -32.79 -4.73
C GLN A 308 -43.34 -33.52 -5.36
N ILE A 309 -42.69 -32.93 -6.33
CA ILE A 309 -41.51 -33.52 -6.97
C ILE A 309 -40.34 -33.61 -5.98
N GLY A 310 -40.16 -32.62 -5.10
CA GLY A 310 -39.16 -32.67 -4.03
C GLY A 310 -39.35 -33.80 -3.03
N ALA A 311 -40.60 -34.18 -2.79
CA ALA A 311 -40.90 -35.37 -1.98
C ALA A 311 -40.53 -36.69 -2.68
N GLU A 312 -40.47 -36.70 -4.03
CA GLU A 312 -40.11 -37.88 -4.83
C GLU A 312 -38.61 -38.02 -5.03
N ILE A 313 -37.94 -36.94 -5.49
CA ILE A 313 -36.51 -36.96 -5.88
C ILE A 313 -35.59 -36.38 -4.83
N GLY A 314 -36.12 -35.87 -3.72
CA GLY A 314 -35.34 -35.19 -2.66
C GLY A 314 -34.99 -33.76 -2.99
N TYR A 315 -34.25 -33.15 -2.06
CA TYR A 315 -33.73 -31.79 -2.17
C TYR A 315 -32.23 -31.82 -2.18
N GLU A 316 -31.60 -30.92 -2.91
CA GLU A 316 -30.15 -30.67 -2.89
C GLU A 316 -29.83 -29.23 -2.52
N GLU A 317 -28.61 -28.94 -2.12
CA GLU A 317 -28.18 -27.57 -1.85
C GLU A 317 -28.52 -26.64 -3.02
N GLY A 318 -29.30 -25.59 -2.73
CA GLY A 318 -29.78 -24.64 -3.72
C GLY A 318 -28.68 -23.67 -4.16
N GLY A 319 -28.26 -23.83 -5.41
CA GLY A 319 -27.22 -22.94 -5.99
C GLY A 319 -27.09 -23.18 -7.49
N LEU A 320 -26.18 -22.42 -8.10
CA LEU A 320 -25.79 -22.52 -9.49
C LEU A 320 -25.16 -23.88 -9.79
N ASP A 321 -25.16 -24.28 -11.05
CA ASP A 321 -24.55 -25.54 -11.48
C ASP A 321 -23.04 -25.42 -11.74
N THR A 322 -22.48 -24.21 -11.69
CA THR A 322 -21.06 -23.94 -11.76
C THR A 322 -20.29 -24.84 -10.78
N PRO A 323 -19.33 -25.65 -11.26
CA PRO A 323 -18.50 -26.49 -10.40
C PRO A 323 -17.61 -25.63 -9.50
N ILE A 324 -17.40 -26.10 -8.27
CA ILE A 324 -16.57 -25.44 -7.28
C ILE A 324 -15.22 -26.17 -7.20
N SER A 325 -14.12 -25.43 -7.38
CA SER A 325 -12.77 -25.92 -7.26
C SER A 325 -12.47 -26.46 -5.86
N THR A 326 -11.41 -27.25 -5.73
CA THR A 326 -11.01 -27.84 -4.45
C THR A 326 -10.02 -26.95 -3.69
N TRP A 327 -10.16 -26.93 -2.35
CA TRP A 327 -9.15 -26.38 -1.47
C TRP A 327 -7.95 -27.36 -1.39
N PRO A 328 -6.71 -26.91 -1.64
CA PRO A 328 -5.55 -27.80 -1.75
C PRO A 328 -5.29 -28.67 -0.51
N ASP A 329 -5.56 -28.15 0.70
CA ASP A 329 -5.25 -28.87 1.93
C ASP A 329 -6.20 -30.03 2.22
N THR A 330 -7.46 -29.91 1.77
CA THR A 330 -8.49 -30.90 2.09
C THR A 330 -8.90 -31.74 0.87
N GLY A 331 -8.60 -31.29 -0.34
CA GLY A 331 -9.11 -31.87 -1.59
C GLY A 331 -10.62 -31.79 -1.76
N ARG A 332 -11.32 -31.06 -0.87
CA ARG A 332 -12.78 -30.83 -0.93
C ARG A 332 -13.09 -29.51 -1.62
N PRO A 333 -14.29 -29.34 -2.19
CA PRO A 333 -14.72 -28.03 -2.68
C PRO A 333 -14.49 -26.96 -1.61
N TRP A 334 -13.92 -25.81 -2.01
CA TRP A 334 -13.56 -24.74 -1.08
C TRP A 334 -14.78 -24.08 -0.41
N ARG A 335 -15.97 -24.28 -1.00
CA ARG A 335 -17.27 -23.88 -0.46
C ARG A 335 -18.40 -24.70 -1.05
N GLY A 336 -19.61 -24.54 -0.52
CA GLY A 336 -20.84 -25.03 -1.12
C GLY A 336 -21.24 -24.28 -2.39
N ARG A 337 -22.37 -24.64 -2.99
CA ARG A 337 -22.85 -24.04 -4.24
C ARG A 337 -23.07 -22.54 -4.12
N LEU A 338 -22.67 -21.81 -5.18
CA LEU A 338 -22.91 -20.38 -5.29
C LEU A 338 -24.37 -20.09 -5.60
N ASN A 339 -24.91 -19.07 -4.95
CA ASN A 339 -26.18 -18.46 -5.29
C ASN A 339 -25.99 -16.95 -5.50
N HIS A 340 -27.01 -16.25 -5.95
CA HIS A 340 -26.92 -14.82 -6.28
C HIS A 340 -26.34 -13.96 -5.13
N ARG A 341 -26.78 -14.24 -3.88
CA ARG A 341 -26.31 -13.52 -2.70
C ARG A 341 -24.87 -13.88 -2.35
N SER A 342 -24.59 -15.18 -2.24
CA SER A 342 -23.24 -15.62 -1.89
C SER A 342 -22.20 -15.25 -2.96
N LEU A 343 -22.57 -15.25 -4.23
CA LEU A 343 -21.71 -14.76 -5.31
C LEU A 343 -21.39 -13.27 -5.14
N HIS A 344 -22.40 -12.45 -4.79
CA HIS A 344 -22.17 -11.02 -4.52
C HIS A 344 -21.20 -10.81 -3.36
N ASP A 345 -21.38 -11.52 -2.26
CA ASP A 345 -20.51 -11.43 -1.09
C ASP A 345 -19.08 -11.91 -1.42
N GLU A 346 -18.94 -13.02 -2.17
CA GLU A 346 -17.64 -13.54 -2.60
C GLU A 346 -16.90 -12.59 -3.55
N LEU A 347 -17.60 -11.90 -4.44
CA LEU A 347 -16.98 -10.88 -5.28
C LEU A 347 -16.45 -9.70 -4.45
N HIS A 348 -17.04 -9.40 -3.31
CA HIS A 348 -16.47 -8.42 -2.37
C HIS A 348 -15.20 -8.95 -1.71
N HIS A 349 -15.15 -10.22 -1.31
CA HIS A 349 -13.96 -10.87 -0.77
C HIS A 349 -12.87 -10.98 -1.83
N LEU A 350 -13.20 -11.34 -3.07
CA LEU A 350 -12.27 -11.38 -4.19
C LEU A 350 -11.61 -10.00 -4.47
N ARG A 351 -12.41 -8.91 -4.45
CA ARG A 351 -11.86 -7.54 -4.56
C ARG A 351 -10.91 -7.21 -3.42
N THR A 352 -11.22 -7.69 -2.21
CA THR A 352 -10.35 -7.49 -1.04
C THR A 352 -9.06 -8.31 -1.16
N ALA A 353 -9.14 -9.55 -1.63
CA ALA A 353 -7.98 -10.40 -1.92
C ALA A 353 -7.06 -9.77 -2.97
N CYS A 354 -7.62 -9.26 -4.08
CA CYS A 354 -6.86 -8.51 -5.08
C CYS A 354 -6.19 -7.28 -4.48
N TRP A 355 -6.89 -6.53 -3.61
CA TRP A 355 -6.32 -5.38 -2.93
C TRP A 355 -5.14 -5.77 -2.02
N VAL A 356 -5.25 -6.87 -1.28
CA VAL A 356 -4.18 -7.42 -0.42
C VAL A 356 -2.92 -7.69 -1.25
N LEU A 357 -3.06 -8.40 -2.37
CA LEU A 357 -1.92 -8.72 -3.24
C LEU A 357 -1.30 -7.47 -3.85
N VAL A 358 -2.11 -6.58 -4.42
CA VAL A 358 -1.61 -5.34 -5.02
C VAL A 358 -0.93 -4.45 -3.98
N ALA A 359 -1.55 -4.22 -2.83
CA ALA A 359 -1.01 -3.33 -1.79
C ALA A 359 0.26 -3.89 -1.15
N TYR A 360 0.28 -5.19 -0.83
CA TYR A 360 1.41 -5.81 -0.17
C TYR A 360 2.60 -5.98 -1.12
N LEU A 361 2.39 -6.59 -2.29
CA LEU A 361 3.48 -6.94 -3.20
C LEU A 361 4.04 -5.75 -3.98
N SER A 362 3.34 -4.60 -4.02
CA SER A 362 3.87 -3.37 -4.62
C SER A 362 4.45 -2.40 -3.58
N GLY A 363 3.95 -2.43 -2.36
CA GLY A 363 4.24 -1.44 -1.33
C GLY A 363 3.64 -0.05 -1.61
N LEU A 364 2.69 0.07 -2.50
CA LEU A 364 1.92 1.28 -2.78
C LEU A 364 1.20 1.78 -1.51
N ARG A 365 1.01 3.09 -1.40
CA ARG A 365 0.09 3.62 -0.39
C ARG A 365 -1.35 3.34 -0.79
N ASP A 366 -2.24 3.21 0.18
CA ASP A 366 -3.67 3.02 -0.04
C ASP A 366 -4.24 3.94 -1.14
N MET A 367 -3.93 5.24 -1.07
CA MET A 367 -4.30 6.19 -2.12
C MET A 367 -3.74 5.86 -3.50
N GLU A 368 -2.49 5.40 -3.56
CA GLU A 368 -1.81 5.06 -4.80
C GLU A 368 -2.44 3.81 -5.43
N VAL A 369 -2.83 2.82 -4.59
CA VAL A 369 -3.56 1.62 -5.03
C VAL A 369 -4.92 1.98 -5.63
N LEU A 370 -5.69 2.83 -4.94
CA LEU A 370 -7.04 3.17 -5.38
C LEU A 370 -7.09 4.09 -6.62
N GLU A 371 -6.00 4.80 -6.89
CA GLU A 371 -5.83 5.66 -8.08
C GLU A 371 -5.19 4.92 -9.28
N LEU A 372 -4.93 3.60 -9.16
CA LEU A 372 -4.46 2.82 -10.29
C LEU A 372 -5.49 2.84 -11.43
N ALA A 373 -5.01 3.21 -12.62
CA ALA A 373 -5.80 3.14 -13.84
C ALA A 373 -5.95 1.68 -14.31
N ARG A 374 -6.90 1.43 -15.19
CA ARG A 374 -7.16 0.09 -15.71
C ARG A 374 -6.01 -0.47 -16.55
N ASP A 375 -5.19 0.37 -17.15
CA ASP A 375 -4.02 0.04 -17.97
C ASP A 375 -2.70 0.11 -17.17
N CYS A 376 -2.76 0.02 -15.84
CA CYS A 376 -1.59 0.16 -14.98
C CYS A 376 -0.58 -0.99 -15.08
N ALA A 377 -0.98 -2.17 -15.56
CA ALA A 377 -0.11 -3.33 -15.70
C ALA A 377 0.83 -3.16 -16.91
N VAL A 378 2.14 -3.23 -16.67
CA VAL A 378 3.16 -3.10 -17.71
C VAL A 378 4.14 -4.26 -17.61
N THR A 379 4.37 -4.95 -18.70
CA THR A 379 5.35 -6.04 -18.80
C THR A 379 6.54 -5.57 -19.64
N THR A 380 7.76 -5.78 -19.14
CA THR A 380 8.98 -5.49 -19.90
C THR A 380 9.88 -6.71 -19.89
N THR A 381 10.38 -7.09 -21.07
CA THR A 381 11.38 -8.15 -21.18
C THR A 381 12.76 -7.53 -21.31
N THR A 382 13.67 -7.94 -20.42
CA THR A 382 15.03 -7.38 -20.41
C THR A 382 15.85 -8.05 -21.52
N ALA A 383 16.46 -7.26 -22.40
CA ALA A 383 17.27 -7.77 -23.51
C ALA A 383 18.54 -8.52 -23.03
N VAL A 384 18.99 -8.26 -21.79
CA VAL A 384 20.24 -8.80 -21.23
C VAL A 384 20.08 -10.24 -20.72
N ASP A 385 18.94 -10.55 -20.07
CA ASP A 385 18.72 -11.85 -19.41
C ASP A 385 17.44 -12.57 -19.88
N GLY A 386 16.70 -11.99 -20.83
CA GLY A 386 15.44 -12.53 -21.32
C GLY A 386 14.31 -12.61 -20.28
N ARG A 387 14.54 -12.10 -19.07
CA ARG A 387 13.57 -12.19 -17.96
C ARG A 387 12.44 -11.20 -18.14
N THR A 388 11.24 -11.69 -17.97
CA THR A 388 10.03 -10.85 -17.89
C THR A 388 9.98 -10.14 -16.54
N ARG A 389 9.79 -8.82 -16.57
CA ARG A 389 9.58 -8.00 -15.38
C ARG A 389 8.17 -7.44 -15.40
N TYR A 390 7.45 -7.73 -14.35
CA TYR A 390 6.11 -7.22 -14.12
C TYR A 390 6.20 -5.88 -13.37
N LYS A 391 5.50 -4.87 -13.86
CA LYS A 391 5.49 -3.53 -13.28
C LYS A 391 4.08 -2.99 -13.17
N LEU A 392 3.89 -2.06 -12.24
CA LEU A 392 2.73 -1.20 -12.16
C LEU A 392 3.12 0.22 -12.54
N ARG A 393 2.35 0.85 -13.42
CA ARG A 393 2.41 2.28 -13.69
C ARG A 393 1.33 2.99 -12.88
N GLY A 394 1.69 4.05 -12.17
CA GLY A 394 0.77 4.81 -11.34
C GLY A 394 1.34 6.16 -10.97
N ARG A 395 0.83 6.77 -9.91
CA ARG A 395 1.24 8.11 -9.47
C ARG A 395 1.57 8.16 -7.99
N VAL A 396 2.64 8.89 -7.65
CA VAL A 396 3.03 9.20 -6.26
C VAL A 396 2.50 10.57 -5.89
N PHE A 397 1.70 10.65 -4.82
CA PHE A 397 1.05 11.91 -4.39
C PHE A 397 1.73 12.58 -3.20
N LYS A 398 2.28 11.80 -2.24
CA LYS A 398 2.84 12.35 -1.01
C LYS A 398 4.13 13.12 -1.28
N GLY A 399 4.12 14.43 -0.98
CA GLY A 399 5.27 15.30 -1.20
C GLY A 399 5.45 15.76 -2.65
N ARG A 400 4.51 15.48 -3.53
CA ARG A 400 4.53 15.77 -4.98
C ARG A 400 3.45 16.78 -5.36
N LYS A 401 3.31 17.06 -6.67
CA LYS A 401 2.22 17.87 -7.21
C LYS A 401 0.86 17.32 -6.80
N LEU A 402 -0.20 18.11 -6.88
CA LEU A 402 -1.55 17.67 -6.54
C LEU A 402 -2.01 16.50 -7.43
N THR A 403 -1.69 16.57 -8.72
CA THR A 403 -1.98 15.52 -9.71
C THR A 403 -1.10 14.29 -9.58
N GLY A 404 -0.12 14.30 -8.66
CA GLY A 404 0.88 13.24 -8.51
C GLY A 404 1.96 13.28 -9.59
N ASP A 405 3.08 12.63 -9.32
CA ASP A 405 4.13 12.39 -10.31
C ASP A 405 4.02 10.93 -10.77
N GLU A 406 4.21 10.69 -12.06
CA GLU A 406 4.22 9.33 -12.63
C GLU A 406 5.36 8.51 -12.04
N ALA A 407 5.08 7.23 -11.80
CA ALA A 407 6.03 6.30 -11.21
C ALA A 407 5.71 4.86 -11.61
N GLU A 408 6.73 4.01 -11.55
CA GLU A 408 6.61 2.57 -11.79
C GLU A 408 7.09 1.79 -10.57
N TRP A 409 6.40 0.70 -10.26
CA TRP A 409 6.76 -0.25 -9.21
C TRP A 409 7.01 -1.61 -9.83
N VAL A 410 8.09 -2.26 -9.44
CA VAL A 410 8.34 -3.65 -9.80
C VAL A 410 7.50 -4.55 -8.90
N VAL A 411 6.82 -5.52 -9.48
CA VAL A 411 5.92 -6.43 -8.76
C VAL A 411 6.10 -7.86 -9.21
N LEU A 412 5.46 -8.79 -8.52
CA LEU A 412 5.37 -10.19 -8.93
C LEU A 412 4.22 -10.39 -9.93
N ASP A 413 4.26 -11.47 -10.68
CA ASP A 413 3.23 -11.90 -11.64
C ASP A 413 1.83 -12.00 -11.00
N ALA A 414 1.74 -12.50 -9.76
CA ALA A 414 0.50 -12.58 -9.01
C ALA A 414 -0.25 -11.24 -8.88
N VAL A 415 0.47 -10.11 -8.97
CA VAL A 415 -0.17 -8.78 -9.00
C VAL A 415 -0.86 -8.54 -10.34
N HIS A 416 -0.25 -8.97 -11.46
CA HIS A 416 -0.88 -8.88 -12.78
C HIS A 416 -2.09 -9.82 -12.87
N GLU A 417 -2.01 -11.03 -12.30
CA GLU A 417 -3.18 -11.94 -12.20
C GLU A 417 -4.34 -11.29 -11.42
N ALA A 418 -4.04 -10.60 -10.31
CA ALA A 418 -5.05 -9.86 -9.55
C ALA A 418 -5.67 -8.69 -10.35
N ILE A 419 -4.87 -8.02 -11.19
CA ILE A 419 -5.35 -6.96 -12.10
C ILE A 419 -6.26 -7.56 -13.15
N ASP A 420 -5.89 -8.66 -13.78
CA ASP A 420 -6.70 -9.33 -14.80
C ASP A 420 -8.07 -9.77 -14.25
N VAL A 421 -8.11 -10.23 -13.01
CA VAL A 421 -9.36 -10.53 -12.29
C VAL A 421 -10.16 -9.24 -12.06
N LEU A 422 -9.54 -8.17 -11.57
CA LEU A 422 -10.23 -6.90 -11.32
C LEU A 422 -10.81 -6.29 -12.60
N LEU A 423 -10.11 -6.42 -13.72
CA LEU A 423 -10.58 -5.95 -15.04
C LEU A 423 -11.87 -6.65 -15.47
N GLN A 424 -12.10 -7.89 -15.02
CA GLN A 424 -13.30 -8.66 -15.34
C GLN A 424 -14.47 -8.38 -14.39
N ILE A 425 -14.20 -8.10 -13.11
CA ILE A 425 -15.26 -7.95 -12.09
C ILE A 425 -15.61 -6.50 -11.76
N ASN A 426 -14.83 -5.53 -12.23
CA ASN A 426 -15.03 -4.10 -11.97
C ASN A 426 -15.35 -3.36 -13.28
N ASP A 427 -16.31 -2.44 -13.20
CA ASP A 427 -16.92 -1.75 -14.34
C ASP A 427 -16.68 -0.23 -14.36
N ASP A 428 -15.80 0.29 -13.50
CA ASP A 428 -15.37 1.70 -13.58
C ASP A 428 -14.52 1.89 -14.84
N PRO A 429 -14.80 2.88 -15.68
CA PRO A 429 -14.06 3.08 -16.93
C PRO A 429 -12.62 3.57 -16.71
N THR A 430 -12.30 4.11 -15.55
CA THR A 430 -11.04 4.80 -15.28
C THR A 430 -10.19 4.08 -14.26
N HIS A 431 -10.78 3.71 -13.11
CA HIS A 431 -10.05 3.18 -11.96
C HIS A 431 -10.16 1.66 -11.87
N LEU A 432 -9.03 1.01 -11.64
CA LEU A 432 -8.98 -0.44 -11.49
C LEU A 432 -9.84 -0.94 -10.31
N PHE A 433 -9.83 -0.24 -9.18
CA PHE A 433 -10.62 -0.58 -7.97
C PHE A 433 -11.98 0.12 -7.90
N GLY A 434 -12.43 0.70 -9.01
CA GLY A 434 -13.76 1.29 -9.13
C GLY A 434 -14.79 0.27 -9.58
N TYR A 435 -15.96 0.27 -8.94
CA TYR A 435 -17.07 -0.61 -9.31
C TYR A 435 -18.42 0.00 -8.94
N ARG A 436 -19.48 -0.48 -9.58
CA ARG A 436 -20.87 -0.10 -9.26
C ARG A 436 -21.46 -1.08 -8.26
N LEU A 437 -22.24 -0.58 -7.32
CA LEU A 437 -23.01 -1.45 -6.42
C LEU A 437 -24.25 -2.02 -7.12
N TRP A 438 -24.84 -1.20 -8.01
CA TRP A 438 -26.03 -1.54 -8.79
C TRP A 438 -25.82 -1.03 -10.23
N PRO A 439 -26.37 -1.69 -11.24
CA PRO A 439 -26.16 -1.31 -12.64
C PRO A 439 -26.41 0.17 -12.96
N ALA A 440 -27.42 0.78 -12.32
CA ALA A 440 -27.77 2.18 -12.51
C ALA A 440 -26.99 3.17 -11.62
N SER A 441 -26.13 2.68 -10.69
CA SER A 441 -25.37 3.55 -9.79
C SER A 441 -24.12 4.10 -10.46
N LYS A 442 -23.63 5.24 -9.97
CA LYS A 442 -22.30 5.74 -10.38
C LYS A 442 -21.20 4.83 -9.80
N PRO A 443 -20.13 4.56 -10.56
CA PRO A 443 -18.96 3.86 -10.03
C PRO A 443 -18.44 4.59 -8.80
N ARG A 444 -17.94 3.82 -7.84
CA ARG A 444 -17.26 4.34 -6.66
C ARG A 444 -16.01 3.53 -6.38
N LEU A 445 -14.99 4.18 -5.86
CA LEU A 445 -13.78 3.49 -5.40
C LEU A 445 -14.08 2.65 -4.15
N ALA A 446 -13.31 1.59 -3.96
CA ALA A 446 -13.35 0.79 -2.75
C ALA A 446 -13.13 1.69 -1.51
N ASN A 447 -13.99 1.52 -0.52
CA ASN A 447 -13.92 2.26 0.74
C ASN A 447 -13.99 1.29 1.92
N LYS A 448 -13.81 1.79 3.15
CA LYS A 448 -13.89 0.98 4.38
C LYS A 448 -12.96 -0.25 4.36
N LEU A 449 -11.76 -0.09 3.79
CA LEU A 449 -10.84 -1.21 3.59
C LEU A 449 -10.46 -1.93 4.88
N THR A 450 -10.34 -1.21 6.01
CA THR A 450 -10.08 -1.83 7.32
C THR A 450 -11.19 -2.81 7.72
N GLU A 451 -12.46 -2.43 7.52
CA GLU A 451 -13.61 -3.31 7.79
C GLU A 451 -13.62 -4.51 6.83
N ARG A 452 -13.32 -4.29 5.55
CA ARG A 452 -13.26 -5.34 4.53
C ARG A 452 -12.15 -6.33 4.77
N LEU A 453 -10.98 -5.87 5.20
CA LEU A 453 -9.84 -6.74 5.54
C LEU A 453 -10.17 -7.62 6.75
N GLY A 454 -10.80 -7.06 7.78
CA GLY A 454 -11.33 -7.83 8.91
C GLY A 454 -12.36 -8.86 8.46
N GLY A 455 -13.35 -8.44 7.65
CA GLY A 455 -14.36 -9.35 7.10
C GLY A 455 -13.77 -10.44 6.22
N PHE A 456 -12.74 -10.16 5.43
CA PHE A 456 -12.07 -11.18 4.63
C PHE A 456 -11.32 -12.20 5.52
N ARG A 457 -10.63 -11.74 6.56
CA ARG A 457 -10.01 -12.63 7.55
C ARG A 457 -11.04 -13.54 8.20
N ASP A 458 -12.16 -12.99 8.67
CA ASP A 458 -13.20 -13.75 9.36
C ASP A 458 -13.82 -14.78 8.42
N HIS A 459 -14.07 -14.38 7.17
CA HIS A 459 -14.61 -15.25 6.14
C HIS A 459 -13.66 -16.43 5.79
N VAL A 460 -12.36 -16.17 5.61
CA VAL A 460 -11.40 -17.26 5.32
C VAL A 460 -11.17 -18.16 6.55
N ASN A 461 -11.36 -17.64 7.76
CA ASN A 461 -11.37 -18.45 8.98
C ASN A 461 -12.59 -19.39 9.04
N GLU A 462 -13.74 -18.91 8.59
CA GLU A 462 -14.96 -19.74 8.49
C GLU A 462 -14.80 -20.84 7.42
N LEU A 463 -14.19 -20.52 6.28
CA LEU A 463 -14.03 -21.46 5.16
C LEU A 463 -12.89 -22.47 5.36
N PHE A 464 -11.75 -22.03 5.89
CA PHE A 464 -10.50 -22.80 5.88
C PHE A 464 -9.98 -23.11 7.30
N GLY A 465 -10.63 -22.62 8.35
CA GLY A 465 -10.32 -22.97 9.72
C GLY A 465 -10.53 -24.46 9.95
N THR A 466 -9.75 -25.03 10.88
CA THR A 466 -9.80 -26.44 11.26
C THR A 466 -10.22 -26.58 12.71
N GLN A 467 -10.45 -27.82 13.13
CA GLN A 467 -10.58 -28.16 14.55
C GLN A 467 -9.38 -28.99 14.95
N SER A 468 -8.78 -28.67 16.09
CA SER A 468 -7.70 -29.49 16.65
C SER A 468 -8.26 -30.84 17.12
N SER A 469 -7.37 -31.77 17.46
CA SER A 469 -7.73 -33.09 18.01
C SER A 469 -8.58 -32.99 19.28
N ASP A 470 -8.49 -31.89 20.00
CA ASP A 470 -9.21 -31.62 21.24
C ASP A 470 -10.54 -30.87 21.02
N GLY A 471 -10.94 -30.70 19.75
CA GLY A 471 -12.18 -30.02 19.36
C GLY A 471 -12.15 -28.49 19.44
N VAL A 472 -10.98 -27.92 19.67
CA VAL A 472 -10.79 -26.46 19.68
C VAL A 472 -10.70 -25.94 18.25
N ALA A 473 -11.43 -24.88 17.93
CA ALA A 473 -11.39 -24.24 16.61
C ALA A 473 -10.04 -23.57 16.39
N GLU A 474 -9.35 -23.95 15.33
CA GLU A 474 -8.11 -23.35 14.88
C GLU A 474 -8.38 -22.44 13.68
N PRO A 475 -8.33 -21.10 13.85
CA PRO A 475 -8.55 -20.17 12.75
C PRO A 475 -7.43 -20.29 11.72
N PHE A 476 -7.79 -20.18 10.43
CA PHE A 476 -6.82 -20.21 9.33
C PHE A 476 -5.84 -19.01 9.41
N VAL A 477 -6.34 -17.82 9.70
CA VAL A 477 -5.56 -16.63 10.04
C VAL A 477 -5.61 -16.47 11.56
N PRO A 478 -4.52 -16.74 12.28
CA PRO A 478 -4.54 -16.75 13.75
C PRO A 478 -4.71 -15.34 14.34
N ALA A 479 -5.05 -15.30 15.62
CA ALA A 479 -5.04 -14.10 16.42
C ALA A 479 -3.61 -13.74 16.88
N ASP A 480 -3.41 -12.50 17.32
CA ASP A 480 -2.19 -12.05 18.00
C ASP A 480 -2.43 -12.19 19.53
N GLY A 481 -2.00 -13.28 20.10
CA GLY A 481 -2.37 -13.65 21.47
C GLY A 481 -3.88 -13.89 21.60
N GLU A 482 -4.54 -13.18 22.51
CA GLU A 482 -5.98 -13.31 22.76
C GLU A 482 -6.84 -12.40 21.83
N GLN A 483 -6.22 -11.50 21.05
CA GLN A 483 -6.94 -10.51 20.26
C GLN A 483 -6.80 -10.77 18.76
N GLN A 484 -7.93 -10.62 18.06
CA GLN A 484 -7.95 -10.61 16.61
C GLN A 484 -7.13 -9.43 16.06
N TRP A 485 -6.24 -9.70 15.11
CA TRP A 485 -5.43 -8.64 14.49
C TRP A 485 -6.29 -7.66 13.72
N VAL A 486 -6.15 -6.37 14.03
CA VAL A 486 -6.83 -5.30 13.31
C VAL A 486 -5.97 -4.82 12.16
N PHE A 487 -6.37 -5.16 10.93
CA PHE A 487 -5.68 -4.73 9.73
C PHE A 487 -5.94 -3.26 9.43
N THR A 488 -4.89 -2.53 9.09
CA THR A 488 -4.97 -1.21 8.50
C THR A 488 -4.17 -1.15 7.20
N THR A 489 -4.59 -0.31 6.25
CA THR A 489 -3.96 -0.23 4.92
C THR A 489 -2.47 0.15 4.99
N ARG A 490 -2.05 0.87 6.02
CA ARG A 490 -0.65 1.30 6.21
C ARG A 490 0.29 0.17 6.61
N GLN A 491 -0.24 -0.86 7.26
CA GLN A 491 0.56 -2.00 7.75
C GLN A 491 1.15 -2.81 6.60
N PHE A 492 0.40 -3.00 5.50
CA PHE A 492 0.86 -3.75 4.33
C PHE A 492 2.14 -3.16 3.75
N ARG A 493 2.15 -1.85 3.51
CA ARG A 493 3.34 -1.14 3.03
C ARG A 493 4.50 -1.25 4.02
N ARG A 494 4.25 -1.18 5.34
CA ARG A 494 5.28 -1.30 6.36
C ARG A 494 5.85 -2.72 6.44
N SER A 495 5.01 -3.74 6.38
CA SER A 495 5.44 -5.14 6.40
C SER A 495 6.32 -5.48 5.19
N LEU A 496 5.93 -5.06 3.97
CA LEU A 496 6.80 -5.26 2.81
C LEU A 496 8.11 -4.48 2.93
N ALA A 497 8.08 -3.23 3.42
CA ALA A 497 9.30 -2.45 3.62
C ALA A 497 10.29 -3.15 4.55
N TRP A 498 9.77 -3.78 5.59
CA TRP A 498 10.56 -4.59 6.52
C TRP A 498 11.18 -5.79 5.80
N HIS A 499 10.41 -6.57 5.06
CA HIS A 499 10.93 -7.71 4.30
C HIS A 499 12.00 -7.30 3.27
N ILE A 500 11.77 -6.21 2.52
CA ILE A 500 12.75 -5.71 1.57
C ILE A 500 14.04 -5.25 2.29
N ALA A 501 13.91 -4.55 3.41
CA ALA A 501 15.05 -4.03 4.16
C ALA A 501 16.02 -5.12 4.65
N HIS A 502 15.47 -6.31 4.97
CA HIS A 502 16.24 -7.46 5.45
C HIS A 502 16.92 -8.26 4.34
N GLN A 503 16.59 -7.98 3.08
CA GLN A 503 17.32 -8.62 1.97
C GLN A 503 18.68 -7.94 1.75
N PRO A 504 19.69 -8.65 1.27
CA PRO A 504 20.94 -8.04 0.85
C PRO A 504 20.66 -6.87 -0.11
N PHE A 505 21.23 -5.69 0.15
CA PHE A 505 20.95 -4.43 -0.56
C PHE A 505 19.51 -3.89 -0.44
N GLY A 506 18.70 -4.47 0.43
CA GLY A 506 17.28 -4.18 0.56
C GLY A 506 16.96 -2.72 0.83
N VAL A 507 17.78 -2.01 1.62
CA VAL A 507 17.54 -0.60 1.96
C VAL A 507 17.58 0.28 0.71
N VAL A 508 18.53 0.07 -0.21
CA VAL A 508 18.62 0.83 -1.47
C VAL A 508 17.52 0.43 -2.43
N ALA A 509 17.27 -0.87 -2.58
CA ALA A 509 16.19 -1.39 -3.42
C ALA A 509 14.83 -0.89 -2.92
N GLY A 510 14.60 -0.92 -1.61
CA GLY A 510 13.39 -0.42 -0.99
C GLY A 510 13.21 1.09 -1.16
N ALA A 511 14.26 1.90 -1.01
CA ALA A 511 14.17 3.33 -1.25
C ALA A 511 13.74 3.64 -2.69
N ARG A 512 14.20 2.88 -3.68
CA ARG A 512 13.77 2.98 -5.09
C ARG A 512 12.34 2.52 -5.28
N GLN A 513 11.98 1.33 -4.77
CA GLN A 513 10.62 0.76 -4.85
C GLN A 513 9.57 1.70 -4.24
N TYR A 514 9.92 2.40 -3.15
CA TYR A 514 9.03 3.30 -2.43
C TYR A 514 9.09 4.76 -2.91
N HIS A 515 9.90 5.05 -3.93
CA HIS A 515 10.11 6.39 -4.48
C HIS A 515 10.48 7.43 -3.43
N HIS A 516 11.32 7.04 -2.46
CA HIS A 516 11.82 7.93 -1.42
C HIS A 516 12.99 8.77 -1.95
N ALA A 517 12.93 10.07 -1.70
CA ALA A 517 14.00 10.99 -2.10
C ALA A 517 15.30 10.79 -1.30
N LYS A 518 15.22 10.16 -0.13
CA LYS A 518 16.35 9.88 0.75
C LYS A 518 16.23 8.46 1.31
N VAL A 519 17.36 7.76 1.38
CA VAL A 519 17.43 6.40 1.97
C VAL A 519 16.96 6.40 3.41
N THR A 520 17.31 7.42 4.21
CA THR A 520 16.87 7.60 5.59
C THR A 520 15.36 7.63 5.78
N MET A 521 14.59 7.97 4.73
CA MET A 521 13.13 7.90 4.79
C MET A 521 12.62 6.46 4.70
N PHE A 522 13.35 5.57 4.03
CA PHE A 522 13.03 4.16 3.96
C PHE A 522 13.48 3.44 5.25
N GLU A 523 14.64 3.78 5.78
CA GLU A 523 15.13 3.30 7.08
C GLU A 523 14.11 3.57 8.21
N GLY A 524 13.39 4.68 8.18
CA GLY A 524 12.29 4.95 9.11
C GLY A 524 11.10 3.97 9.02
N TYR A 525 10.96 3.22 7.91
CA TYR A 525 10.02 2.10 7.80
C TYR A 525 10.63 0.79 8.27
N ALA A 526 11.94 0.62 8.08
CA ALA A 526 12.69 -0.56 8.51
C ALA A 526 12.92 -0.60 10.03
N GLY A 527 12.83 0.57 10.70
CA GLY A 527 12.97 0.71 12.14
C GLY A 527 14.39 1.09 12.56
N THR A 528 14.54 2.32 13.03
CA THR A 528 15.82 2.87 13.52
C THR A 528 15.81 3.20 15.01
N SER A 529 14.78 2.84 15.77
CA SER A 529 14.60 3.33 17.12
C SER A 529 14.17 2.31 18.19
N ALA A 530 14.01 2.80 19.39
CA ALA A 530 13.85 2.17 20.70
C ALA A 530 12.73 1.11 20.90
N SER A 531 12.02 0.69 19.87
CA SER A 531 10.93 -0.30 19.95
C SER A 531 11.39 -1.76 20.01
N GLY A 532 12.70 -2.02 20.15
CA GLY A 532 13.26 -3.38 19.98
C GLY A 532 13.42 -3.81 18.54
N PHE A 533 12.78 -3.11 17.59
CA PHE A 533 12.79 -3.39 16.17
C PHE A 533 14.19 -3.27 15.54
N ALA A 534 15.01 -2.32 15.98
CA ALA A 534 16.41 -2.22 15.55
C ALA A 534 17.23 -3.46 15.98
N ALA A 535 16.92 -4.04 17.13
CA ALA A 535 17.57 -5.27 17.60
C ALA A 535 17.08 -6.50 16.81
N GLU A 536 15.78 -6.58 16.48
CA GLU A 536 15.24 -7.62 15.59
C GLU A 536 15.84 -7.51 14.19
N VAL A 537 15.90 -6.30 13.62
CA VAL A 537 16.55 -6.04 12.31
C VAL A 537 18.02 -6.47 12.37
N ALA A 538 18.76 -6.08 13.41
CA ALA A 538 20.17 -6.43 13.54
C ALA A 538 20.36 -7.95 13.70
N ALA A 539 19.46 -8.64 14.38
CA ALA A 539 19.50 -10.10 14.53
C ALA A 539 19.23 -10.80 13.19
N GLU A 540 18.24 -10.35 12.43
CA GLU A 540 17.92 -10.92 11.11
C GLU A 540 18.95 -10.53 10.04
N GLU A 541 19.48 -9.33 10.07
CA GLU A 541 20.63 -8.94 9.23
C GLU A 541 21.84 -9.83 9.51
N ALA A 542 22.08 -10.18 10.78
CA ALA A 542 23.17 -11.08 11.14
C ALA A 542 22.95 -12.50 10.58
N VAL A 543 21.71 -12.99 10.54
CA VAL A 543 21.35 -14.28 9.91
C VAL A 543 21.54 -14.19 8.39
N ALA A 544 20.98 -13.17 7.75
CA ALA A 544 21.12 -12.96 6.31
C ALA A 544 22.58 -12.80 5.87
N MET A 545 23.39 -12.10 6.70
CA MET A 545 24.82 -11.99 6.47
C MET A 545 25.55 -13.31 6.59
N LEU A 546 25.10 -14.17 7.53
CA LEU A 546 25.70 -15.50 7.69
C LEU A 546 25.36 -16.40 6.51
N ASP A 547 24.10 -16.37 6.04
CA ASP A 547 23.69 -17.12 4.85
C ASP A 547 24.48 -16.65 3.62
N TYR A 548 24.66 -15.34 3.46
CA TYR A 548 25.46 -14.80 2.36
C TYR A 548 26.93 -15.23 2.41
N VAL A 549 27.57 -15.23 3.59
CA VAL A 549 28.95 -15.73 3.73
C VAL A 549 29.04 -17.23 3.50
N GLU A 550 28.02 -17.96 3.88
CA GLU A 550 27.92 -19.42 3.61
C GLU A 550 27.83 -19.68 2.10
N ASP A 551 27.04 -18.93 1.35
CA ASP A 551 26.99 -19.00 -0.11
C ASP A 551 28.35 -18.68 -0.73
N LEU A 552 29.03 -17.63 -0.26
CA LEU A 552 30.37 -17.30 -0.72
C LEU A 552 31.40 -18.42 -0.46
N TYR A 553 31.28 -19.12 0.68
CA TYR A 553 32.12 -20.26 0.98
C TYR A 553 31.80 -21.46 0.08
N ARG A 554 30.50 -21.76 -0.14
CA ARG A 554 30.06 -22.84 -1.03
C ARG A 554 30.52 -22.62 -2.46
N ASP A 555 30.33 -21.40 -3.00
CA ASP A 555 30.80 -21.03 -4.33
C ASP A 555 32.33 -21.20 -4.47
N TRP A 556 33.07 -20.71 -3.47
CA TRP A 556 34.51 -20.90 -3.44
C TRP A 556 34.90 -22.39 -3.34
N ASN A 557 34.20 -23.17 -2.51
CA ASN A 557 34.48 -24.60 -2.33
C ASN A 557 34.16 -25.44 -3.59
N THR A 558 33.27 -24.96 -4.46
CA THR A 558 33.01 -25.55 -5.79
C THR A 558 34.00 -25.07 -6.87
N GLY A 559 34.93 -24.18 -6.53
CA GLY A 559 35.96 -23.70 -7.46
C GLY A 559 35.73 -22.31 -8.01
N ALA A 560 34.65 -21.61 -7.59
CA ALA A 560 34.40 -20.26 -8.06
C ALA A 560 35.53 -19.29 -7.64
N GLN A 561 36.04 -18.55 -8.62
CA GLN A 561 37.11 -17.59 -8.43
C GLN A 561 36.60 -16.26 -7.84
N SER A 562 37.49 -15.56 -7.16
CA SER A 562 37.17 -14.23 -6.61
C SER A 562 38.40 -13.31 -6.66
N GLY A 563 38.18 -12.11 -7.16
CA GLY A 563 39.21 -11.07 -7.29
C GLY A 563 39.04 -9.93 -6.30
N GLY A 564 39.96 -8.99 -6.34
CA GLY A 564 39.96 -7.79 -5.51
C GLY A 564 40.88 -7.89 -4.28
N GLY A 565 41.19 -6.74 -3.66
CA GLY A 565 42.22 -6.65 -2.61
C GLY A 565 41.97 -7.47 -1.33
N ALA A 566 40.72 -7.93 -1.09
CA ALA A 566 40.39 -8.80 0.02
C ALA A 566 40.31 -10.29 -0.36
N ALA A 567 40.36 -10.63 -1.66
CA ALA A 567 40.14 -11.98 -2.15
C ALA A 567 41.12 -13.00 -1.55
N GLU A 568 42.41 -12.71 -1.62
CA GLU A 568 43.44 -13.62 -1.10
C GLU A 568 43.27 -13.89 0.40
N ARG A 569 43.01 -12.88 1.19
CA ARG A 569 42.78 -12.99 2.63
C ARG A 569 41.54 -13.83 2.96
N ILE A 570 40.44 -13.62 2.25
CA ILE A 570 39.19 -14.33 2.46
C ILE A 570 39.29 -15.78 1.97
N ASN A 571 39.93 -16.02 0.84
CA ASN A 571 40.20 -17.35 0.31
C ASN A 571 41.11 -18.16 1.25
N ALA A 572 42.14 -17.53 1.84
CA ALA A 572 42.99 -18.15 2.85
C ALA A 572 42.18 -18.58 4.09
N GLU A 573 41.23 -17.75 4.53
CA GLU A 573 40.33 -18.06 5.63
C GLU A 573 39.38 -19.22 5.27
N PHE A 574 38.81 -19.23 4.08
CA PHE A 574 37.99 -20.33 3.59
C PHE A 574 38.79 -21.64 3.49
N GLN A 575 40.06 -21.58 3.05
CA GLN A 575 40.95 -22.75 3.07
C GLN A 575 41.20 -23.27 4.50
N ARG A 576 41.38 -22.38 5.47
CA ARG A 576 41.52 -22.76 6.90
C ARG A 576 40.27 -23.47 7.38
N ILE A 577 39.09 -22.91 7.12
CA ILE A 577 37.81 -23.47 7.53
C ILE A 577 37.61 -24.87 6.89
N ARG A 578 37.87 -24.99 5.57
CA ARG A 578 37.78 -26.27 4.86
C ARG A 578 38.66 -27.36 5.46
N ARG A 579 39.89 -27.02 5.82
CA ARG A 579 40.82 -27.96 6.46
C ARG A 579 40.35 -28.37 7.85
N GLU A 580 39.82 -27.46 8.65
CA GLU A 580 39.36 -27.76 10.00
C GLU A 580 38.03 -28.54 10.01
N LEU A 581 37.19 -28.39 8.99
CA LEU A 581 35.95 -29.17 8.84
C LEU A 581 36.21 -30.52 8.18
N GLY A 582 37.30 -30.68 7.43
CA GLY A 582 37.56 -31.85 6.60
C GLY A 582 36.69 -31.90 5.33
N ASP A 583 36.19 -30.76 4.89
CA ASP A 583 35.34 -30.65 3.70
C ASP A 583 36.12 -31.04 2.43
N LEU A 584 35.45 -31.75 1.52
CA LEU A 584 35.92 -32.00 0.18
C LEU A 584 35.46 -30.85 -0.77
N PRO A 585 36.11 -30.65 -1.93
CA PRO A 585 35.63 -29.70 -2.91
C PRO A 585 34.17 -29.98 -3.28
N GLY A 586 33.33 -28.96 -3.14
CA GLY A 586 31.89 -29.04 -3.44
C GLY A 586 31.03 -29.73 -2.37
N VAL A 587 31.60 -30.23 -1.27
CA VAL A 587 30.86 -30.93 -0.21
C VAL A 587 31.14 -30.28 1.15
N VAL A 588 30.08 -29.94 1.86
CA VAL A 588 30.13 -29.46 3.25
C VAL A 588 29.73 -30.60 4.17
N SER A 589 30.63 -30.97 5.10
CA SER A 589 30.48 -32.13 5.98
C SER A 589 29.62 -31.85 7.23
N ASP A 590 29.66 -30.61 7.73
CA ASP A 590 28.92 -30.15 8.91
C ASP A 590 28.49 -28.69 8.77
N GLU A 591 27.23 -28.47 8.38
CA GLU A 591 26.65 -27.13 8.16
C GLU A 591 26.62 -26.29 9.44
N LEU A 592 26.31 -26.88 10.57
CA LEU A 592 26.18 -26.16 11.83
C LEU A 592 27.54 -25.64 12.33
N ARG A 593 28.56 -26.45 12.17
CA ARG A 593 29.93 -26.08 12.49
C ARG A 593 30.49 -25.08 11.50
N LEU A 594 30.19 -25.23 10.20
CA LEU A 594 30.54 -24.25 9.16
C LEU A 594 29.98 -22.87 9.51
N ARG A 595 28.69 -22.76 9.77
CA ARG A 595 28.01 -21.50 10.17
C ARG A 595 28.67 -20.88 11.41
N THR A 596 29.04 -21.69 12.38
CA THR A 596 29.72 -21.22 13.60
C THR A 596 31.10 -20.63 13.26
N MET A 597 31.84 -21.24 12.35
CA MET A 597 33.17 -20.81 11.96
C MET A 597 33.12 -19.56 11.05
N LEU A 598 32.09 -19.42 10.19
CA LEU A 598 31.91 -18.27 9.32
C LEU A 598 31.40 -17.01 10.05
N ARG A 599 30.83 -17.15 11.24
CA ARG A 599 30.17 -16.04 11.98
C ARG A 599 31.09 -14.83 12.23
N HIS A 600 32.42 -15.02 12.34
CA HIS A 600 33.33 -13.90 12.55
C HIS A 600 33.48 -13.02 11.29
N LEU A 601 33.32 -13.59 10.08
CA LEU A 601 33.41 -12.83 8.82
C LEU A 601 32.22 -11.88 8.63
N THR A 602 31.04 -12.22 9.18
CA THR A 602 29.86 -11.36 9.09
C THR A 602 30.07 -10.01 9.75
N LYS A 603 30.93 -9.93 10.78
CA LYS A 603 31.19 -8.68 11.50
C LYS A 603 31.91 -7.63 10.67
N THR A 604 32.59 -8.03 9.62
CA THR A 604 33.39 -7.14 8.75
C THR A 604 32.83 -7.07 7.33
N LEU A 605 31.88 -7.92 7.00
CA LEU A 605 31.28 -7.97 5.68
C LEU A 605 30.23 -6.89 5.51
N HIS A 606 30.35 -6.17 4.40
CA HIS A 606 29.35 -5.22 3.89
C HIS A 606 29.15 -5.52 2.41
N PRO A 607 28.09 -6.29 2.06
CA PRO A 607 27.76 -6.58 0.68
C PRO A 607 27.50 -5.29 -0.12
N GLY A 608 28.07 -5.18 -1.30
CA GLY A 608 27.92 -4.02 -2.18
C GLY A 608 27.40 -4.40 -3.58
N VAL A 609 26.97 -3.41 -4.34
CA VAL A 609 26.44 -3.64 -5.70
C VAL A 609 27.54 -4.11 -6.64
N LEU A 610 28.72 -3.51 -6.57
CA LEU A 610 29.83 -3.76 -7.49
C LEU A 610 30.97 -4.59 -6.85
N ASN A 611 30.96 -4.73 -5.52
CA ASN A 611 31.90 -5.55 -4.75
C ASN A 611 31.43 -5.71 -3.31
N ASP A 612 31.84 -6.78 -2.65
CA ASP A 612 31.74 -6.92 -1.20
C ASP A 612 32.89 -6.21 -0.51
N CYS A 613 32.63 -5.62 0.65
CA CYS A 613 33.67 -5.03 1.48
C CYS A 613 33.84 -5.89 2.74
N PHE A 614 35.03 -6.48 2.91
CA PHE A 614 35.45 -7.09 4.17
C PHE A 614 36.27 -6.06 4.95
N PHE A 615 35.57 -5.21 5.68
CA PHE A 615 36.11 -3.99 6.27
C PHE A 615 37.24 -4.22 7.25
N ASN A 616 38.38 -3.55 6.97
CA ASN A 616 39.48 -3.40 7.89
C ASN A 616 39.90 -1.90 7.92
N ALA A 617 39.73 -1.26 9.07
CA ALA A 617 39.96 0.17 9.22
C ALA A 617 41.38 0.61 8.88
N ALA A 618 42.39 -0.24 9.10
CA ALA A 618 43.79 0.08 8.83
C ALA A 618 44.07 0.23 7.33
N THR A 619 43.41 -0.54 6.49
CA THR A 619 43.60 -0.57 5.04
C THR A 619 42.53 0.18 4.25
N ALA A 620 41.40 0.52 4.90
CA ALA A 620 40.22 1.10 4.27
C ALA A 620 40.53 2.47 3.60
N VAL A 621 40.25 2.55 2.30
CA VAL A 621 40.41 3.80 1.53
C VAL A 621 39.44 4.88 2.00
N CYS A 622 38.19 4.49 2.34
CA CYS A 622 37.17 5.37 2.87
C CYS A 622 37.60 6.04 4.20
N VAL A 623 38.24 5.29 5.10
CA VAL A 623 38.75 5.82 6.38
C VAL A 623 39.86 6.83 6.13
N LYS A 624 40.82 6.51 5.23
CA LYS A 624 41.91 7.42 4.85
C LYS A 624 41.35 8.71 4.27
N ARG A 625 40.36 8.62 3.41
CA ARG A 625 39.72 9.76 2.75
C ARG A 625 38.90 10.62 3.74
N ALA A 626 38.18 9.99 4.66
CA ALA A 626 37.44 10.71 5.69
C ALA A 626 38.31 11.52 6.62
N LYS A 627 39.51 11.03 6.95
CA LYS A 627 40.51 11.79 7.75
C LYS A 627 41.00 13.06 7.02
N VAL A 628 41.05 13.04 5.68
CA VAL A 628 41.48 14.19 4.87
C VAL A 628 40.35 15.21 4.65
N VAL A 629 39.11 14.75 4.50
CA VAL A 629 37.98 15.58 4.08
C VAL A 629 37.06 15.96 5.25
N GLY A 630 37.30 15.43 6.45
CA GLY A 630 36.47 15.71 7.64
C GLY A 630 35.05 15.19 7.58
N GLN A 631 34.76 14.22 6.72
CA GLN A 631 33.41 13.61 6.57
C GLN A 631 33.31 12.32 7.36
N PRO A 632 32.10 11.99 7.89
CA PRO A 632 31.88 10.72 8.58
C PRO A 632 32.06 9.52 7.63
N VAL A 633 32.71 8.48 8.15
CA VAL A 633 32.95 7.18 7.51
C VAL A 633 31.71 6.31 7.66
N PRO A 634 31.43 5.40 6.76
CA PRO A 634 31.93 5.14 5.42
C PRO A 634 30.86 5.33 4.33
N GLN A 635 31.27 5.78 3.16
CA GLN A 635 30.44 5.59 1.96
C GLN A 635 30.94 4.33 1.25
N HIS A 636 30.32 3.20 1.49
CA HIS A 636 30.70 1.87 0.98
C HIS A 636 30.66 1.74 -0.56
N ASN A 637 30.08 2.71 -1.27
CA ASN A 637 29.80 2.64 -2.71
C ASN A 637 30.97 3.04 -3.63
N MET A 638 32.14 3.39 -3.09
CA MET A 638 33.25 3.96 -3.88
C MET A 638 34.54 3.14 -3.82
N CYS A 639 34.42 1.84 -3.58
CA CYS A 639 35.61 1.02 -3.22
C CYS A 639 36.06 0.08 -4.32
N LEU A 640 36.06 0.49 -5.59
CA LEU A 640 36.43 -0.40 -6.69
C LEU A 640 37.87 -0.93 -6.57
N ARG A 641 38.83 -0.12 -6.09
CA ARG A 641 40.26 -0.51 -5.87
C ARG A 641 40.64 -0.56 -4.39
N CYS A 642 39.66 -0.74 -3.50
CA CYS A 642 39.98 -0.82 -2.08
C CYS A 642 40.60 -2.17 -1.70
N PRO A 643 41.64 -2.20 -0.84
CA PRO A 643 42.20 -3.45 -0.32
C PRO A 643 41.21 -4.32 0.45
N ASN A 644 40.06 -3.78 0.80
CA ASN A 644 38.96 -4.50 1.49
C ASN A 644 37.89 -5.01 0.54
N ALA A 645 37.97 -4.73 -0.75
CA ALA A 645 36.99 -5.15 -1.75
C ALA A 645 37.26 -6.59 -2.22
N ARG A 646 36.20 -7.40 -2.28
CA ARG A 646 36.18 -8.73 -2.91
C ARG A 646 35.11 -8.76 -3.98
N ARG A 647 35.40 -9.38 -5.10
CA ARG A 647 34.48 -9.59 -6.21
C ARG A 647 34.41 -11.06 -6.57
N SER A 648 33.26 -11.47 -7.03
CA SER A 648 32.99 -12.82 -7.55
C SER A 648 32.16 -12.71 -8.83
N THR A 649 31.86 -13.81 -9.45
CA THR A 649 31.04 -13.91 -10.67
C THR A 649 29.68 -13.21 -10.54
N VAL A 650 29.09 -13.14 -9.33
CA VAL A 650 27.85 -12.40 -9.03
C VAL A 650 27.94 -10.90 -9.33
N HIS A 651 29.13 -10.31 -9.24
CA HIS A 651 29.35 -8.87 -9.47
C HIS A 651 29.54 -8.53 -10.95
N ARG A 652 29.95 -9.50 -11.78
CA ARG A 652 30.26 -9.29 -13.20
C ARG A 652 29.11 -8.66 -14.00
N PRO A 653 27.86 -9.18 -13.98
CA PRO A 653 26.75 -8.56 -14.71
C PRO A 653 26.43 -7.16 -14.19
N ARG A 654 26.67 -6.88 -12.91
CA ARG A 654 26.44 -5.58 -12.28
C ARG A 654 27.51 -4.56 -12.68
N LEU A 655 28.77 -4.98 -12.80
CA LEU A 655 29.86 -4.18 -13.33
C LEU A 655 29.61 -3.84 -14.81
N ALA A 656 29.17 -4.80 -15.62
CA ALA A 656 28.80 -4.59 -17.02
C ALA A 656 27.62 -3.61 -17.16
N ALA A 657 26.61 -3.70 -16.31
CA ALA A 657 25.49 -2.76 -16.29
C ALA A 657 25.94 -1.35 -15.90
N ALA A 658 26.80 -1.21 -14.90
CA ALA A 658 27.36 0.09 -14.49
C ALA A 658 28.21 0.72 -15.61
N ARG A 659 29.00 -0.10 -16.31
CA ARG A 659 29.78 0.33 -17.49
C ARG A 659 28.87 0.84 -18.61
N ASN A 660 27.81 0.10 -18.96
CA ASN A 660 26.88 0.51 -20.00
C ASN A 660 26.16 1.82 -19.64
N GLN A 661 25.75 1.98 -18.38
CA GLN A 661 25.17 3.24 -17.90
C GLN A 661 26.16 4.42 -18.00
N ALA A 662 27.44 4.18 -17.72
CA ALA A 662 28.46 5.22 -17.84
C ALA A 662 28.71 5.60 -19.32
N LEU A 663 28.69 4.64 -20.24
CA LEU A 663 28.77 4.89 -21.68
C LEU A 663 27.56 5.67 -22.21
N ASP A 664 26.35 5.30 -21.79
CA ASP A 664 25.12 6.01 -22.16
C ASP A 664 25.13 7.46 -21.64
N LEU A 665 25.65 7.66 -20.42
CA LEU A 665 25.84 8.99 -19.86
C LEU A 665 26.86 9.79 -20.66
N GLN A 666 27.98 9.19 -21.04
CA GLN A 666 28.99 9.83 -21.89
C GLN A 666 28.39 10.27 -23.22
N ALA A 667 27.68 9.38 -23.92
CA ALA A 667 27.03 9.68 -25.19
C ALA A 667 25.94 10.77 -25.04
N SER A 668 25.22 10.78 -23.93
CA SER A 668 24.20 11.80 -23.63
C SER A 668 24.85 13.17 -23.36
N CYS A 669 25.97 13.20 -22.66
CA CYS A 669 26.74 14.41 -22.40
C CYS A 669 27.31 15.00 -23.70
N GLU A 670 27.83 14.17 -24.60
CA GLU A 670 28.35 14.61 -25.91
C GLU A 670 27.26 15.23 -26.79
N LYS A 671 26.02 14.70 -26.72
CA LYS A 671 24.85 15.25 -27.45
C LYS A 671 24.35 16.58 -26.86
N ALA A 672 24.53 16.79 -25.55
CA ALA A 672 24.01 17.97 -24.86
C ALA A 672 24.90 19.23 -25.00
N GLY A 673 26.14 19.11 -25.52
CA GLY A 673 27.09 20.20 -25.73
C GLY A 673 28.42 19.97 -25.00
N PRO A 674 29.36 20.95 -24.99
CA PRO A 674 30.70 20.76 -24.44
C PRO A 674 30.66 20.48 -22.95
N VAL A 675 31.07 19.28 -22.57
CA VAL A 675 31.22 18.83 -21.18
C VAL A 675 32.50 19.43 -20.56
N PRO A 676 32.45 19.88 -19.29
CA PRO A 676 33.67 20.28 -18.59
C PRO A 676 34.75 19.19 -18.63
N LYS A 677 35.97 19.53 -19.03
CA LYS A 677 37.09 18.57 -19.20
C LYS A 677 37.28 17.64 -17.99
N LEU A 678 37.09 18.17 -16.77
CA LEU A 678 37.22 17.38 -15.54
C LEU A 678 36.17 16.26 -15.41
N GLN A 679 34.95 16.53 -15.81
CA GLN A 679 33.86 15.52 -15.79
C GLN A 679 34.06 14.44 -16.85
N GLN A 680 34.54 14.84 -18.04
CA GLN A 680 34.85 13.92 -19.13
C GLN A 680 36.00 12.97 -18.74
N VAL A 681 37.11 13.51 -18.16
CA VAL A 681 38.24 12.71 -17.67
C VAL A 681 37.79 11.74 -16.56
N ALA A 682 36.95 12.20 -15.62
CA ALA A 682 36.46 11.36 -14.54
C ALA A 682 35.59 10.22 -15.05
N LEU A 683 34.72 10.50 -16.04
CA LEU A 683 33.79 9.48 -16.60
C LEU A 683 34.56 8.46 -17.44
N THR A 684 35.51 8.90 -18.27
CA THR A 684 36.39 8.01 -19.04
C THR A 684 37.24 7.14 -18.12
N GLY A 685 37.80 7.73 -17.04
CA GLY A 685 38.54 6.98 -16.02
C GLY A 685 37.71 5.92 -15.33
N TYR A 686 36.44 6.24 -15.02
CA TYR A 686 35.50 5.28 -14.41
C TYR A 686 35.17 4.13 -15.36
N ILE A 687 34.89 4.40 -16.65
CA ILE A 687 34.64 3.37 -17.66
C ILE A 687 35.85 2.44 -17.81
N THR A 688 37.07 3.01 -17.94
CA THR A 688 38.31 2.23 -18.04
C THR A 688 38.53 1.34 -16.82
N GLU A 689 38.21 1.86 -15.62
CA GLU A 689 38.31 1.08 -14.38
C GLU A 689 37.32 -0.11 -14.37
N LEU A 690 36.07 0.10 -14.80
CA LEU A 690 35.06 -0.97 -14.89
C LEU A 690 35.46 -2.03 -15.93
N ASP A 691 36.03 -1.60 -17.09
CA ASP A 691 36.55 -2.54 -18.12
C ASP A 691 37.68 -3.42 -17.59
N GLN A 692 38.61 -2.84 -16.84
CA GLN A 692 39.68 -3.61 -16.19
C GLN A 692 39.15 -4.62 -15.20
N LEU A 693 38.18 -4.22 -14.35
CA LEU A 693 37.61 -5.12 -13.32
C LEU A 693 36.78 -6.27 -13.95
N ILE A 694 36.12 -6.02 -15.06
CA ILE A 694 35.41 -7.06 -15.83
C ILE A 694 36.43 -8.02 -16.46
N GLY A 695 37.48 -7.47 -17.10
CA GLY A 695 38.55 -8.25 -17.70
C GLY A 695 39.33 -9.11 -16.69
N ASP A 696 39.55 -8.61 -15.48
CA ASP A 696 40.17 -9.37 -14.40
C ASP A 696 39.34 -10.59 -14.02
N LEU A 697 38.00 -10.41 -13.86
CA LEU A 697 37.08 -11.51 -13.55
C LEU A 697 36.97 -12.53 -14.70
N ASP A 698 36.98 -12.07 -15.96
CA ASP A 698 36.91 -12.96 -17.14
C ASP A 698 38.21 -13.77 -17.32
N SER A 699 39.38 -13.19 -17.00
CA SER A 699 40.66 -13.89 -17.04
C SER A 699 40.81 -14.91 -15.90
N GLU A 700 40.25 -14.65 -14.74
CA GLU A 700 40.20 -15.59 -13.63
C GLU A 700 39.26 -16.78 -13.91
N GLU A 701 38.14 -16.56 -14.61
CA GLU A 701 37.25 -17.65 -15.10
C GLU A 701 37.93 -18.52 -16.19
N ALA A 702 38.74 -17.92 -17.06
CA ALA A 702 39.40 -18.67 -18.15
C ALA A 702 40.58 -19.54 -17.65
N GLN A 703 41.09 -19.32 -16.44
CA GLN A 703 42.18 -20.07 -15.81
C GLN A 703 41.68 -21.19 -14.86
N ALA A 704 40.37 -21.26 -14.59
CA ALA A 704 39.74 -22.28 -13.76
C ALA A 704 39.18 -23.43 -14.62
#